data_5bd7f39d9b9a02b690b5b5509573b9ae
#
_entry.id   5bd7f39d9b9a02b690b5b5509573b9ae
#
_cell.length_a   1.000
_cell.length_b   1.000
_cell.length_c   1.000
_cell.angle_alpha   90.00
_cell.angle_beta   90.00
_cell.angle_gamma   90.00
#
_symmetry.space_group_name_H-M   'P 1'
#
loop_
_entity.id
_entity.type
_entity.pdbx_description
1 polymer ?
#
loop_
_entity_poly.entity_id
_entity_poly.type
_entity_poly.pdbx_seq_one_letter_code
_entity_poly.pdbx_strand_id
1 'polypeptide(L)'
;MRSFLVAAFLLATASAGLAAPALVPAPSEVKSAPCRGFVSLAKPLQFPRGVDAGGFELLRERWRAVGIPAPVLVARNPARRYATHDVAIFGRAISDVHLTTDRYHLETDGGRIQIAATTQAGTNEGQFDALMTLAQLPERRGSRWVLPCVRIEDAPELRWRIVSDDVSRGPFPTMDYAKERIRTLASLKINGWSPYMEQVFADPRYPFVAWPNSWTAAQLHELAVYARRFHVALIPEQQTFAHMHESLKWEQLAPLAELPHGYLLAESDPATYAYLEPLVKGVVAATKPVPFVHLGADEPIDLGRGRTPRTSQVFADHVNRVASFVAGSGARPMIWDDAIQQDHSILALLPKDVVVVTFHYGVEKTYKPYIDAVANAGFEQMIAPGAANWNEIYPDLATSYTNVARFAGEAKGVRGMLGMFMTVWHDDGETLFEATWPAVAYAAATAWQRQPVDDATWHRTFARAFFGSDDPRYAADLDALQAIRPLIRTTPSDPPDYLFWRDPFDPRVQARAQTMDLAGVRNRAETVMANLWADEAEPPLHGKAAAAMMLGAMRYDQLARRLQIGKEARDYYEDARAHAGKLNVSQVYRSLGIAKYLCWEMRDALTHIEHVYVEAWRRESTAAGLDHMSAHYRVAEDDAQRCADRIDGVMREDYLRHNTVPPWDEVMSSGR
;
A
#
# COMPACT_ATOMS: atom_id res chain seq x y z
N MET A 1 -72.90 4.95 32.00
CA MET A 1 -72.52 5.06 30.58
C MET A 1 -71.06 4.77 30.46
N ARG A 2 -70.71 3.58 29.98
CA ARG A 2 -69.31 3.09 29.86
C ARG A 2 -68.84 3.35 28.43
N SER A 3 -67.84 4.15 28.25
CA SER A 3 -67.17 4.39 26.94
C SER A 3 -66.03 3.43 26.80
N PHE A 4 -66.08 2.58 25.78
CA PHE A 4 -65.00 1.69 25.33
C PHE A 4 -64.07 2.49 24.43
N LEU A 5 -62.78 2.59 24.82
CA LEU A 5 -61.70 3.01 23.95
C LEU A 5 -61.11 1.77 23.28
N VAL A 6 -61.26 1.69 21.96
CA VAL A 6 -60.59 0.68 21.13
C VAL A 6 -59.22 1.27 20.74
N ALA A 7 -58.16 0.68 21.29
CA ALA A 7 -56.78 0.97 20.87
C ALA A 7 -56.46 0.14 19.64
N ALA A 8 -56.30 0.78 18.49
CA ALA A 8 -55.80 0.16 17.27
C ALA A 8 -54.27 0.03 17.37
N PHE A 9 -53.78 -1.19 17.53
CA PHE A 9 -52.35 -1.51 17.38
C PHE A 9 -52.03 -1.52 15.87
N LEU A 10 -51.34 -0.48 15.41
CA LEU A 10 -50.64 -0.48 14.14
C LEU A 10 -49.38 -1.31 14.29
N LEU A 11 -49.43 -2.55 13.82
CA LEU A 11 -48.22 -3.35 13.56
C LEU A 11 -47.44 -2.70 12.39
N ALA A 12 -46.46 -1.88 12.72
CA ALA A 12 -45.43 -1.49 11.77
C ALA A 12 -44.55 -2.73 11.53
N THR A 13 -44.81 -3.45 10.44
CA THR A 13 -43.87 -4.41 9.89
C THR A 13 -42.69 -3.64 9.40
N ALA A 14 -41.64 -3.54 10.25
CA ALA A 14 -40.31 -3.14 9.80
C ALA A 14 -39.89 -4.19 8.77
N SER A 15 -39.92 -3.84 7.49
CA SER A 15 -39.21 -4.56 6.47
C SER A 15 -37.74 -4.44 6.85
N ALA A 16 -37.13 -5.53 7.39
CA ALA A 16 -35.71 -5.65 7.54
C ALA A 16 -35.14 -5.51 6.12
N GLY A 17 -34.73 -4.31 5.76
CA GLY A 17 -33.92 -4.07 4.56
C GLY A 17 -32.72 -5.01 4.66
N LEU A 18 -32.54 -5.84 3.65
CA LEU A 18 -31.30 -6.63 3.52
C LEU A 18 -30.14 -5.62 3.60
N ALA A 19 -29.25 -5.83 4.57
CA ALA A 19 -28.02 -5.05 4.65
C ALA A 19 -27.31 -5.16 3.29
N ALA A 20 -26.83 -4.03 2.77
CA ALA A 20 -26.09 -4.04 1.50
C ALA A 20 -24.91 -5.02 1.64
N PRO A 21 -24.66 -5.84 0.62
CA PRO A 21 -23.54 -6.78 0.67
C PRO A 21 -22.22 -6.03 0.87
N ALA A 22 -21.35 -6.55 1.74
CA ALA A 22 -20.01 -5.98 2.00
C ALA A 22 -19.10 -6.29 0.79
N LEU A 23 -19.01 -5.35 -0.13
CA LEU A 23 -18.23 -5.43 -1.38
C LEU A 23 -17.17 -4.33 -1.42
N VAL A 24 -16.01 -4.65 -1.96
CA VAL A 24 -14.89 -3.71 -2.17
C VAL A 24 -14.43 -3.78 -3.63
N PRO A 25 -14.64 -2.71 -4.41
CA PRO A 25 -15.47 -1.55 -4.16
C PRO A 25 -16.98 -1.88 -4.06
N ALA A 26 -17.72 -1.07 -3.30
CA ALA A 26 -19.19 -1.18 -3.30
C ALA A 26 -19.78 -0.62 -4.60
N PRO A 27 -20.81 -1.29 -5.17
CA PRO A 27 -21.47 -0.80 -6.37
C PRO A 27 -22.22 0.51 -6.15
N SER A 28 -22.37 1.29 -7.24
CA SER A 28 -23.07 2.57 -7.24
C SER A 28 -24.54 2.43 -6.85
N GLU A 29 -25.20 1.36 -7.26
CA GLU A 29 -26.60 1.08 -6.94
C GLU A 29 -26.83 -0.41 -6.73
N VAL A 30 -27.38 -0.77 -5.57
CA VAL A 30 -27.82 -2.13 -5.25
C VAL A 30 -29.28 -2.10 -4.86
N LYS A 31 -30.13 -2.78 -5.63
CA LYS A 31 -31.56 -2.97 -5.34
C LYS A 31 -31.82 -4.42 -5.01
N SER A 32 -32.72 -4.67 -4.04
CA SER A 32 -33.27 -6.00 -3.84
C SER A 32 -34.08 -6.37 -5.09
N ALA A 33 -33.73 -7.47 -5.73
CA ALA A 33 -34.55 -8.00 -6.82
C ALA A 33 -35.83 -8.63 -6.23
N PRO A 34 -36.98 -8.50 -6.89
CA PRO A 34 -38.21 -9.14 -6.44
C PRO A 34 -38.12 -10.65 -6.72
N CYS A 35 -37.27 -11.36 -6.02
CA CYS A 35 -37.13 -12.80 -6.18
C CYS A 35 -37.62 -13.56 -4.94
N ARG A 36 -38.11 -14.77 -5.17
CA ARG A 36 -38.51 -15.71 -4.13
C ARG A 36 -37.32 -16.61 -3.77
N GLY A 37 -36.35 -16.08 -3.01
CA GLY A 37 -35.24 -16.89 -2.53
C GLY A 37 -33.87 -16.42 -2.97
N PHE A 38 -32.91 -17.29 -2.93
CA PHE A 38 -31.48 -17.08 -3.27
C PHE A 38 -31.02 -18.16 -4.22
N VAL A 39 -29.92 -17.89 -4.97
CA VAL A 39 -29.29 -18.92 -5.81
C VAL A 39 -28.38 -19.77 -4.93
N SER A 40 -28.67 -21.07 -4.83
CA SER A 40 -27.81 -22.01 -4.11
C SER A 40 -26.50 -22.24 -4.88
N LEU A 41 -25.37 -22.19 -4.19
CA LEU A 41 -24.05 -22.49 -4.75
C LEU A 41 -23.57 -23.93 -4.40
N ALA A 42 -24.50 -24.83 -4.10
CA ALA A 42 -24.19 -26.24 -3.87
C ALA A 42 -23.65 -26.95 -5.15
N LYS A 43 -23.87 -26.37 -6.31
CA LYS A 43 -23.36 -26.85 -7.61
C LYS A 43 -22.63 -25.73 -8.33
N PRO A 44 -21.62 -26.08 -9.17
CA PRO A 44 -20.90 -25.10 -9.99
C PRO A 44 -21.87 -24.27 -10.88
N LEU A 45 -21.62 -22.96 -10.94
CA LEU A 45 -22.22 -22.13 -11.95
C LEU A 45 -21.66 -22.43 -13.33
N GLN A 46 -22.47 -22.33 -14.37
CA GLN A 46 -22.10 -22.61 -15.74
C GLN A 46 -21.99 -21.30 -16.54
N PHE A 47 -20.80 -21.01 -17.04
CA PHE A 47 -20.51 -19.83 -17.84
C PHE A 47 -20.32 -20.18 -19.31
N PRO A 48 -20.75 -19.30 -20.24
CA PRO A 48 -20.49 -19.49 -21.67
C PRO A 48 -18.98 -19.33 -21.97
N ARG A 49 -18.47 -20.04 -22.98
CA ARG A 49 -17.04 -19.96 -23.38
C ARG A 49 -16.55 -18.57 -23.81
N GLY A 50 -17.43 -17.62 -24.07
CA GLY A 50 -17.08 -16.24 -24.44
C GLY A 50 -16.99 -15.29 -23.25
N VAL A 51 -17.00 -15.80 -22.01
CA VAL A 51 -16.78 -14.98 -20.80
C VAL A 51 -15.37 -14.39 -20.79
N ASP A 52 -15.21 -13.21 -20.17
CA ASP A 52 -13.89 -12.64 -19.94
C ASP A 52 -12.98 -13.65 -19.21
N ALA A 53 -11.84 -13.97 -19.83
CA ALA A 53 -10.99 -15.06 -19.36
C ALA A 53 -10.29 -14.73 -18.04
N GLY A 54 -9.80 -13.49 -17.89
CA GLY A 54 -9.13 -13.02 -16.67
C GLY A 54 -10.08 -12.95 -15.49
N GLY A 55 -11.26 -12.34 -15.70
CA GLY A 55 -12.27 -12.25 -14.66
C GLY A 55 -12.82 -13.62 -14.25
N PHE A 56 -13.01 -14.54 -15.20
CA PHE A 56 -13.41 -15.90 -14.87
C PHE A 56 -12.34 -16.68 -14.09
N GLU A 57 -11.06 -16.47 -14.41
CA GLU A 57 -9.95 -17.06 -13.67
C GLU A 57 -9.95 -16.60 -12.20
N LEU A 58 -10.01 -15.29 -11.94
CA LEU A 58 -10.02 -14.72 -10.59
C LEU A 58 -11.26 -15.14 -9.78
N LEU A 59 -12.44 -15.10 -10.41
CA LEU A 59 -13.68 -15.59 -9.80
C LEU A 59 -13.53 -17.03 -9.33
N ARG A 60 -13.01 -17.90 -10.21
CA ARG A 60 -12.86 -19.34 -9.97
C ARG A 60 -11.87 -19.63 -8.85
N GLU A 61 -10.77 -18.88 -8.78
CA GLU A 61 -9.77 -19.00 -7.73
C GLU A 61 -10.30 -18.57 -6.39
N ARG A 62 -10.91 -17.37 -6.33
CA ARG A 62 -11.51 -16.89 -5.09
C ARG A 62 -12.55 -17.88 -4.53
N TRP A 63 -13.44 -18.38 -5.38
CA TRP A 63 -14.47 -19.31 -4.92
C TRP A 63 -13.88 -20.62 -4.39
N ARG A 64 -12.83 -21.15 -5.05
CA ARG A 64 -12.12 -22.33 -4.53
C ARG A 64 -11.49 -22.10 -3.18
N ALA A 65 -10.83 -20.96 -3.01
CA ALA A 65 -10.15 -20.61 -1.76
C ALA A 65 -11.13 -20.52 -0.58
N VAL A 66 -12.33 -19.99 -0.79
CA VAL A 66 -13.36 -19.88 0.27
C VAL A 66 -14.27 -21.13 0.35
N GLY A 67 -13.99 -22.18 -0.40
CA GLY A 67 -14.75 -23.44 -0.36
C GLY A 67 -16.08 -23.42 -1.11
N ILE A 68 -16.25 -22.55 -2.10
CA ILE A 68 -17.38 -22.55 -3.02
C ILE A 68 -17.06 -23.42 -4.24
N PRO A 69 -18.01 -24.26 -4.75
CA PRO A 69 -17.82 -25.01 -5.97
C PRO A 69 -17.38 -24.13 -7.13
N ALA A 70 -16.20 -24.43 -7.70
CA ALA A 70 -15.62 -23.63 -8.77
C ALA A 70 -16.52 -23.60 -10.01
N PRO A 71 -16.78 -22.44 -10.61
CA PRO A 71 -17.57 -22.33 -11.83
C PRO A 71 -16.89 -23.03 -13.02
N VAL A 72 -17.71 -23.43 -14.00
CA VAL A 72 -17.25 -24.19 -15.18
C VAL A 72 -17.68 -23.51 -16.48
N LEU A 73 -16.88 -23.68 -17.52
CA LEU A 73 -17.22 -23.25 -18.87
C LEU A 73 -18.03 -24.31 -19.59
N VAL A 74 -19.14 -23.89 -20.25
CA VAL A 74 -19.97 -24.78 -21.07
C VAL A 74 -20.05 -24.27 -22.50
N ALA A 75 -20.20 -25.17 -23.45
CA ALA A 75 -20.48 -24.80 -24.84
C ALA A 75 -21.87 -24.13 -24.89
N ARG A 76 -21.97 -22.94 -25.48
CA ARG A 76 -23.25 -22.26 -25.68
C ARG A 76 -24.15 -23.15 -26.56
N ASN A 77 -25.24 -23.64 -26.00
CA ASN A 77 -26.29 -24.26 -26.78
C ASN A 77 -27.42 -23.25 -27.03
N PRO A 78 -27.55 -22.69 -28.23
CA PRO A 78 -28.54 -21.65 -28.52
C PRO A 78 -30.00 -22.13 -28.40
N ALA A 79 -30.23 -23.46 -28.36
CA ALA A 79 -31.55 -24.05 -28.27
C ALA A 79 -32.03 -24.38 -26.84
N ARG A 80 -31.14 -24.32 -25.84
CA ARG A 80 -31.57 -24.54 -24.44
C ARG A 80 -32.02 -23.26 -23.78
N ARG A 81 -33.27 -23.27 -23.23
CA ARG A 81 -33.66 -22.31 -22.21
C ARG A 81 -32.68 -22.43 -21.04
N TYR A 82 -32.13 -21.30 -20.61
CA TYR A 82 -31.16 -21.28 -19.49
C TYR A 82 -31.79 -22.01 -18.29
N ALA A 83 -31.09 -23.05 -17.82
CA ALA A 83 -31.47 -23.77 -16.61
C ALA A 83 -31.03 -22.97 -15.36
N THR A 84 -31.60 -23.33 -14.22
CA THR A 84 -31.10 -22.87 -12.91
C THR A 84 -29.59 -23.16 -12.80
N HIS A 85 -28.76 -22.15 -12.47
CA HIS A 85 -27.31 -22.15 -12.43
C HIS A 85 -26.58 -21.75 -13.73
N ASP A 86 -27.29 -21.42 -14.80
CA ASP A 86 -26.66 -20.86 -16.00
C ASP A 86 -26.45 -19.36 -15.84
N VAL A 87 -25.27 -18.87 -16.22
CA VAL A 87 -24.96 -17.45 -16.28
C VAL A 87 -25.14 -16.95 -17.69
N ALA A 88 -26.03 -15.97 -17.86
CA ALA A 88 -26.22 -15.32 -19.14
C ALA A 88 -25.36 -14.05 -19.21
N ILE A 89 -24.58 -13.92 -20.26
CA ILE A 89 -23.73 -12.76 -20.52
C ILE A 89 -24.19 -12.07 -21.78
N PHE A 90 -24.46 -10.77 -21.67
CA PHE A 90 -24.88 -9.90 -22.77
C PHE A 90 -23.86 -8.79 -22.95
N GLY A 91 -23.37 -8.59 -24.16
CA GLY A 91 -22.60 -7.41 -24.54
C GLY A 91 -23.56 -6.35 -25.08
N ARG A 92 -23.45 -5.11 -24.64
CA ARG A 92 -24.09 -3.94 -25.25
C ARG A 92 -23.02 -3.07 -25.87
N ALA A 93 -22.99 -2.98 -27.18
CA ALA A 93 -22.12 -2.06 -27.89
C ALA A 93 -22.49 -0.62 -27.54
N ILE A 94 -21.50 0.20 -27.16
CA ILE A 94 -21.68 1.64 -26.98
C ILE A 94 -21.03 2.33 -28.17
N SER A 95 -21.80 3.24 -28.78
CA SER A 95 -21.28 4.15 -29.80
C SER A 95 -20.76 5.46 -29.23
N ASP A 96 -20.98 5.72 -27.94
CA ASP A 96 -20.59 6.97 -27.29
C ASP A 96 -19.24 6.80 -26.59
N VAL A 97 -18.23 7.44 -27.12
CA VAL A 97 -16.84 7.44 -26.60
C VAL A 97 -16.67 8.15 -25.24
N HIS A 98 -17.71 8.84 -24.75
CA HIS A 98 -17.71 9.51 -23.47
C HIS A 98 -18.24 8.61 -22.31
N LEU A 99 -18.83 7.47 -22.62
CA LEU A 99 -19.22 6.51 -21.59
C LEU A 99 -18.07 5.61 -21.21
N THR A 100 -17.90 5.39 -19.89
CA THR A 100 -16.86 4.49 -19.37
C THR A 100 -17.13 3.06 -19.84
N THR A 101 -16.08 2.36 -20.28
CA THR A 101 -16.14 0.97 -20.71
C THR A 101 -16.41 0.00 -19.55
N ASP A 102 -16.27 0.47 -18.30
CA ASP A 102 -16.36 -0.28 -17.04
C ASP A 102 -17.80 -0.44 -16.52
N ARG A 103 -18.81 0.13 -17.20
CA ARG A 103 -20.20 0.03 -16.75
C ARG A 103 -20.76 -1.36 -16.96
N TYR A 104 -21.45 -1.88 -15.93
CA TYR A 104 -22.14 -3.16 -16.02
C TYR A 104 -23.48 -3.18 -15.26
N HIS A 105 -24.31 -4.15 -15.61
CA HIS A 105 -25.48 -4.59 -14.90
C HIS A 105 -25.29 -6.04 -14.48
N LEU A 106 -25.55 -6.34 -13.21
CA LEU A 106 -25.55 -7.71 -12.67
C LEU A 106 -26.86 -7.98 -11.95
N GLU A 107 -27.58 -9.00 -12.38
CA GLU A 107 -28.83 -9.43 -11.74
C GLU A 107 -28.76 -10.90 -11.35
N THR A 108 -29.16 -11.19 -10.11
CA THR A 108 -29.37 -12.54 -9.60
C THR A 108 -30.85 -12.70 -9.26
N ASP A 109 -31.54 -13.59 -9.94
CA ASP A 109 -32.97 -13.82 -9.77
C ASP A 109 -33.27 -15.31 -9.67
N GLY A 110 -33.62 -15.79 -8.47
CA GLY A 110 -34.28 -17.08 -8.21
C GLY A 110 -33.72 -18.34 -8.88
N GLY A 111 -32.51 -18.28 -9.42
CA GLY A 111 -31.84 -19.36 -10.15
C GLY A 111 -31.18 -18.89 -11.45
N ARG A 112 -31.31 -17.61 -11.79
CA ARG A 112 -30.63 -17.03 -12.97
C ARG A 112 -29.65 -15.96 -12.54
N ILE A 113 -28.52 -15.90 -13.25
CA ILE A 113 -27.53 -14.83 -13.11
C ILE A 113 -27.37 -14.21 -14.49
N GLN A 114 -27.56 -12.90 -14.56
CA GLN A 114 -27.42 -12.14 -15.80
C GLN A 114 -26.35 -11.06 -15.61
N ILE A 115 -25.42 -11.00 -16.54
CA ILE A 115 -24.41 -9.95 -16.64
C ILE A 115 -24.57 -9.27 -17.98
N ALA A 116 -24.92 -7.99 -17.97
CA ALA A 116 -24.88 -7.15 -19.15
C ALA A 116 -23.80 -6.08 -18.94
N ALA A 117 -22.82 -6.04 -19.82
CA ALA A 117 -21.73 -5.10 -19.74
C ALA A 117 -21.66 -4.26 -21.00
N THR A 118 -21.22 -3.02 -20.83
CA THR A 118 -20.87 -2.18 -21.98
C THR A 118 -19.56 -2.69 -22.57
N THR A 119 -19.56 -2.91 -23.89
CA THR A 119 -18.37 -3.33 -24.61
C THR A 119 -18.02 -2.25 -25.63
N GLN A 120 -16.80 -1.75 -25.57
CA GLN A 120 -16.19 -1.01 -26.69
C GLN A 120 -15.44 -2.05 -27.54
N ALA A 121 -15.25 -1.77 -28.83
CA ALA A 121 -14.59 -2.72 -29.73
C ALA A 121 -13.21 -3.18 -29.16
N GLY A 122 -13.16 -4.45 -28.74
CA GLY A 122 -11.96 -5.09 -28.25
C GLY A 122 -11.74 -5.07 -26.72
N THR A 123 -12.67 -4.50 -25.90
CA THR A 123 -12.54 -4.51 -24.44
C THR A 123 -13.77 -5.14 -23.77
N ASN A 124 -13.54 -5.87 -22.68
CA ASN A 124 -14.56 -6.49 -21.84
C ASN A 124 -14.47 -6.03 -20.38
N GLU A 125 -13.97 -4.82 -20.13
CA GLU A 125 -13.72 -4.27 -18.79
C GLU A 125 -14.96 -4.35 -17.91
N GLY A 126 -16.12 -3.87 -18.38
CA GLY A 126 -17.36 -3.97 -17.61
C GLY A 126 -17.79 -5.41 -17.28
N GLN A 127 -17.47 -6.37 -18.14
CA GLN A 127 -17.73 -7.78 -17.84
C GLN A 127 -16.77 -8.31 -16.78
N PHE A 128 -15.49 -7.93 -16.85
CA PHE A 128 -14.49 -8.23 -15.83
C PHE A 128 -14.92 -7.69 -14.47
N ASP A 129 -15.30 -6.43 -14.39
CA ASP A 129 -15.73 -5.77 -13.14
C ASP A 129 -17.00 -6.38 -12.54
N ALA A 130 -17.95 -6.81 -13.40
CA ALA A 130 -19.11 -7.57 -12.96
C ALA A 130 -18.73 -8.93 -12.36
N LEU A 131 -17.71 -9.61 -12.92
CA LEU A 131 -17.20 -10.86 -12.37
C LEU A 131 -16.48 -10.66 -11.03
N MET A 132 -15.77 -9.54 -10.85
CA MET A 132 -15.14 -9.20 -9.55
C MET A 132 -16.21 -8.92 -8.48
N THR A 133 -17.29 -8.28 -8.85
CA THR A 133 -18.45 -8.10 -7.94
C THR A 133 -19.12 -9.43 -7.62
N LEU A 134 -19.40 -10.27 -8.63
CA LEU A 134 -19.98 -11.60 -8.43
C LEU A 134 -19.10 -12.48 -7.54
N ALA A 135 -17.77 -12.34 -7.65
CA ALA A 135 -16.80 -13.10 -6.85
C ALA A 135 -16.92 -12.85 -5.34
N GLN A 136 -17.37 -11.65 -4.96
CA GLN A 136 -17.53 -11.22 -3.57
C GLN A 136 -18.97 -11.36 -3.04
N LEU A 137 -19.97 -11.51 -3.92
CA LEU A 137 -21.40 -11.57 -3.55
C LEU A 137 -21.82 -12.75 -2.68
N PRO A 138 -21.21 -13.96 -2.77
CA PRO A 138 -21.66 -15.09 -1.96
C PRO A 138 -21.69 -14.79 -0.47
N GLU A 139 -22.76 -15.25 0.18
CA GLU A 139 -22.94 -15.17 1.62
C GLU A 139 -23.20 -16.58 2.21
N ARG A 140 -22.84 -16.79 3.48
CA ARG A 140 -23.17 -18.00 4.20
C ARG A 140 -24.55 -17.89 4.82
N ARG A 141 -25.38 -18.91 4.60
CA ARG A 141 -26.65 -19.13 5.32
C ARG A 141 -26.59 -20.50 6.00
N GLY A 142 -26.24 -20.50 7.26
CA GLY A 142 -25.85 -21.71 7.98
C GLY A 142 -24.59 -22.33 7.33
N SER A 143 -24.66 -23.60 6.96
CA SER A 143 -23.55 -24.31 6.30
C SER A 143 -23.49 -24.13 4.77
N ARG A 144 -24.42 -23.38 4.17
CA ARG A 144 -24.56 -23.28 2.71
C ARG A 144 -24.09 -21.94 2.18
N TRP A 145 -23.40 -21.96 1.05
CA TRP A 145 -23.13 -20.78 0.25
C TRP A 145 -24.30 -20.47 -0.68
N VAL A 146 -24.70 -19.20 -0.72
CA VAL A 146 -25.78 -18.71 -1.57
C VAL A 146 -25.41 -17.35 -2.16
N LEU A 147 -26.02 -17.02 -3.32
CA LEU A 147 -26.01 -15.65 -3.84
C LEU A 147 -27.34 -14.98 -3.43
N PRO A 148 -27.29 -13.79 -2.86
CA PRO A 148 -28.48 -12.99 -2.60
C PRO A 148 -29.15 -12.59 -3.92
N CYS A 149 -30.45 -12.31 -3.89
CA CYS A 149 -31.16 -11.75 -5.03
C CYS A 149 -30.96 -10.25 -5.05
N VAL A 150 -30.18 -9.80 -6.00
CA VAL A 150 -29.81 -8.38 -6.17
C VAL A 150 -29.87 -7.98 -7.63
N ARG A 151 -30.14 -6.69 -7.83
CA ARG A 151 -29.91 -6.00 -9.09
C ARG A 151 -28.90 -4.89 -8.85
N ILE A 152 -27.78 -4.94 -9.55
CA ILE A 152 -26.67 -4.02 -9.44
C ILE A 152 -26.51 -3.28 -10.75
N GLU A 153 -26.50 -1.95 -10.67
CA GLU A 153 -26.06 -1.05 -11.73
C GLU A 153 -24.80 -0.36 -11.24
N ASP A 154 -23.71 -0.46 -11.99
CA ASP A 154 -22.43 0.00 -11.50
C ASP A 154 -21.53 0.59 -12.58
N ALA A 155 -20.75 1.59 -12.19
CA ALA A 155 -19.70 2.22 -12.96
C ALA A 155 -18.78 3.02 -12.03
N PRO A 156 -17.48 3.15 -12.33
CA PRO A 156 -16.57 3.95 -11.53
C PRO A 156 -16.85 5.45 -11.65
N GLU A 157 -16.62 6.19 -10.57
CA GLU A 157 -16.65 7.67 -10.58
C GLU A 157 -15.34 8.25 -11.16
N LEU A 158 -14.21 7.61 -10.90
CA LEU A 158 -12.92 7.96 -11.50
C LEU A 158 -12.52 6.88 -12.51
N ARG A 159 -12.22 7.32 -13.75
CA ARG A 159 -11.89 6.40 -14.85
C ARG A 159 -10.63 5.61 -14.59
N TRP A 160 -9.56 6.27 -14.16
CA TRP A 160 -8.29 5.63 -13.84
C TRP A 160 -8.16 5.45 -12.34
N ARG A 161 -7.78 4.26 -11.95
CA ARG A 161 -7.57 3.80 -10.58
C ARG A 161 -6.24 3.10 -10.58
N ILE A 162 -5.19 3.88 -10.39
CA ILE A 162 -3.80 3.46 -10.55
C ILE A 162 -3.17 3.34 -9.17
N VAL A 163 -2.29 2.36 -8.98
CA VAL A 163 -1.39 2.29 -7.83
C VAL A 163 0.03 2.52 -8.33
N SER A 164 0.66 3.57 -7.84
CA SER A 164 2.10 3.80 -7.93
C SER A 164 2.78 3.07 -6.78
N ASP A 165 3.81 2.33 -7.10
CA ASP A 165 4.47 1.40 -6.21
C ASP A 165 5.98 1.60 -6.33
N ASP A 166 6.59 2.09 -5.27
CA ASP A 166 8.02 2.31 -5.23
C ASP A 166 8.76 0.96 -5.16
N VAL A 167 9.31 0.56 -6.29
CA VAL A 167 10.11 -0.66 -6.41
C VAL A 167 11.61 -0.38 -6.46
N SER A 168 12.04 0.86 -6.17
CA SER A 168 13.42 1.29 -6.32
C SER A 168 14.18 1.50 -5.01
N ARG A 169 13.48 1.82 -3.92
CA ARG A 169 14.10 2.20 -2.65
C ARG A 169 13.86 1.20 -1.53
N GLY A 170 13.06 0.15 -1.76
CA GLY A 170 12.71 -0.86 -0.78
C GLY A 170 12.59 -2.26 -1.37
N PRO A 171 11.55 -3.00 -0.98
CA PRO A 171 11.34 -4.38 -1.42
C PRO A 171 11.08 -4.47 -2.93
N PHE A 172 12.07 -4.94 -3.71
CA PHE A 172 11.93 -5.16 -5.15
C PHE A 172 11.22 -6.50 -5.42
N PRO A 173 10.02 -6.51 -6.02
CA PRO A 173 9.19 -7.69 -6.11
C PRO A 173 9.79 -8.78 -7.01
N THR A 174 9.63 -10.05 -6.62
CA THR A 174 9.87 -11.16 -7.53
C THR A 174 8.86 -11.13 -8.68
N MET A 175 9.18 -11.77 -9.82
CA MET A 175 8.25 -11.86 -10.96
C MET A 175 6.92 -12.53 -10.57
N ASP A 176 6.97 -13.54 -9.72
CA ASP A 176 5.77 -14.25 -9.27
C ASP A 176 4.91 -13.37 -8.37
N TYR A 177 5.54 -12.65 -7.44
CA TYR A 177 4.82 -11.73 -6.57
C TYR A 177 4.28 -10.50 -7.33
N ALA A 178 5.02 -9.96 -8.31
CA ALA A 178 4.52 -8.90 -9.19
C ALA A 178 3.25 -9.35 -9.94
N LYS A 179 3.20 -10.59 -10.42
CA LYS A 179 2.00 -11.17 -11.04
C LYS A 179 0.86 -11.37 -10.03
N GLU A 180 1.15 -11.82 -8.82
CA GLU A 180 0.18 -11.92 -7.73
C GLU A 180 -0.40 -10.55 -7.37
N ARG A 181 0.45 -9.51 -7.23
CA ARG A 181 0.06 -8.12 -6.99
C ARG A 181 -0.88 -7.61 -8.08
N ILE A 182 -0.56 -7.81 -9.35
CA ILE A 182 -1.43 -7.45 -10.49
C ILE A 182 -2.83 -8.09 -10.34
N ARG A 183 -2.91 -9.37 -9.98
CA ARG A 183 -4.18 -10.08 -9.80
C ARG A 183 -4.99 -9.54 -8.63
N THR A 184 -4.33 -9.22 -7.53
CA THR A 184 -4.96 -8.62 -6.34
C THR A 184 -5.48 -7.22 -6.65
N LEU A 185 -4.69 -6.36 -7.31
CA LEU A 185 -5.12 -5.05 -7.79
C LEU A 185 -6.35 -5.17 -8.69
N ALA A 186 -6.32 -6.06 -9.66
CA ALA A 186 -7.43 -6.32 -10.57
C ALA A 186 -8.71 -6.78 -9.82
N SER A 187 -8.56 -7.63 -8.79
CA SER A 187 -9.70 -8.09 -7.99
C SER A 187 -10.40 -6.96 -7.23
N LEU A 188 -9.69 -5.86 -6.95
CA LEU A 188 -10.19 -4.61 -6.37
C LEU A 188 -10.63 -3.60 -7.44
N LYS A 189 -10.71 -4.01 -8.71
CA LYS A 189 -11.07 -3.16 -9.86
C LYS A 189 -10.10 -1.99 -10.09
N ILE A 190 -8.85 -2.12 -9.67
CA ILE A 190 -7.76 -1.22 -10.04
C ILE A 190 -7.35 -1.57 -11.45
N ASN A 191 -7.25 -0.56 -12.33
CA ASN A 191 -6.99 -0.73 -13.76
C ASN A 191 -5.62 -0.18 -14.22
N GLY A 192 -4.76 0.20 -13.28
CA GLY A 192 -3.37 0.58 -13.55
C GLY A 192 -2.43 0.21 -12.40
N TRP A 193 -1.25 -0.27 -12.73
CA TRP A 193 -0.12 -0.43 -11.82
C TRP A 193 1.06 0.32 -12.39
N SER A 194 1.64 1.24 -11.61
CA SER A 194 2.75 2.09 -12.00
C SER A 194 3.95 1.79 -11.09
N PRO A 195 4.87 0.91 -11.52
CA PRO A 195 6.11 0.71 -10.78
C PRO A 195 7.00 1.95 -10.93
N TYR A 196 7.31 2.59 -9.79
CA TYR A 196 8.25 3.71 -9.71
C TYR A 196 9.68 3.19 -9.81
N MET A 197 10.40 3.65 -10.81
CA MET A 197 11.72 3.15 -11.19
C MET A 197 12.77 4.28 -11.22
N GLU A 198 13.85 4.09 -10.48
CA GLU A 198 15.08 4.88 -10.58
C GLU A 198 16.14 4.09 -11.35
N GLN A 199 16.60 2.96 -10.77
CA GLN A 199 17.66 2.10 -11.31
C GLN A 199 17.21 0.67 -11.62
N VAL A 200 15.96 0.30 -11.34
CA VAL A 200 15.50 -1.11 -11.39
C VAL A 200 15.07 -1.60 -12.77
N PHE A 201 15.20 -0.77 -13.81
CA PHE A 201 15.19 -1.21 -15.20
C PHE A 201 16.63 -1.50 -15.64
N ALA A 202 16.92 -2.74 -16.04
CA ALA A 202 18.26 -3.17 -16.44
C ALA A 202 18.63 -2.63 -17.82
N ASP A 203 19.21 -1.43 -17.86
CA ASP A 203 19.74 -0.84 -19.07
C ASP A 203 21.04 -1.53 -19.49
N PRO A 204 21.11 -2.20 -20.64
CA PRO A 204 22.30 -2.93 -21.06
C PRO A 204 23.51 -2.03 -21.35
N ARG A 205 23.31 -0.71 -21.50
CA ARG A 205 24.41 0.25 -21.68
C ARG A 205 25.18 0.50 -20.38
N TYR A 206 24.48 0.38 -19.23
CA TYR A 206 25.02 0.64 -17.89
C TYR A 206 24.61 -0.46 -16.90
N PRO A 207 25.06 -1.71 -17.11
CA PRO A 207 24.59 -2.86 -16.34
C PRO A 207 24.96 -2.81 -14.85
N PHE A 208 25.90 -1.94 -14.47
CA PHE A 208 26.34 -1.72 -13.08
C PHE A 208 25.40 -0.78 -12.29
N VAL A 209 24.49 -0.06 -12.96
CA VAL A 209 23.53 0.82 -12.30
C VAL A 209 22.40 0.02 -11.66
N ALA A 210 21.89 -0.97 -12.39
CA ALA A 210 20.76 -1.76 -11.94
C ALA A 210 21.12 -2.70 -10.78
N TRP A 211 20.20 -2.88 -9.86
CA TRP A 211 20.31 -3.88 -8.80
C TRP A 211 20.38 -5.31 -9.39
N PRO A 212 20.99 -6.25 -8.67
CA PRO A 212 20.84 -7.66 -9.01
C PRO A 212 19.35 -8.03 -9.09
N ASN A 213 18.98 -8.76 -10.14
CA ASN A 213 17.59 -9.16 -10.43
C ASN A 213 16.61 -8.04 -10.84
N SER A 214 17.09 -6.83 -11.13
CA SER A 214 16.28 -5.77 -11.77
C SER A 214 15.64 -6.27 -13.07
N TRP A 215 14.48 -5.69 -13.42
CA TRP A 215 13.75 -6.15 -14.60
C TRP A 215 14.47 -5.82 -15.90
N THR A 216 14.68 -6.84 -16.70
CA THR A 216 15.05 -6.68 -18.12
C THR A 216 13.85 -6.20 -18.93
N ALA A 217 14.09 -5.66 -20.12
CA ALA A 217 13.02 -5.28 -21.06
C ALA A 217 12.06 -6.46 -21.36
N ALA A 218 12.58 -7.70 -21.43
CA ALA A 218 11.77 -8.90 -21.64
C ALA A 218 10.86 -9.21 -20.45
N GLN A 219 11.35 -9.10 -19.23
CA GLN A 219 10.56 -9.31 -18.01
C GLN A 219 9.50 -8.23 -17.83
N LEU A 220 9.85 -6.96 -18.08
CA LEU A 220 8.89 -5.87 -18.03
C LEU A 220 7.79 -6.05 -19.09
N HIS A 221 8.15 -6.52 -20.28
CA HIS A 221 7.19 -6.89 -21.32
C HIS A 221 6.27 -8.03 -20.89
N GLU A 222 6.83 -9.07 -20.28
CA GLU A 222 6.06 -10.20 -19.74
C GLU A 222 5.02 -9.73 -18.72
N LEU A 223 5.41 -8.86 -17.78
CA LEU A 223 4.49 -8.27 -16.81
C LEU A 223 3.41 -7.44 -17.48
N ALA A 224 3.76 -6.62 -18.48
CA ALA A 224 2.79 -5.82 -19.23
C ALA A 224 1.77 -6.67 -19.98
N VAL A 225 2.21 -7.76 -20.61
CA VAL A 225 1.33 -8.72 -21.28
C VAL A 225 0.43 -9.43 -20.26
N TYR A 226 1.01 -9.84 -19.13
CA TYR A 226 0.28 -10.50 -18.05
C TYR A 226 -0.79 -9.60 -17.45
N ALA A 227 -0.47 -8.35 -17.13
CA ALA A 227 -1.38 -7.38 -16.54
C ALA A 227 -2.62 -7.11 -17.42
N ARG A 228 -2.42 -6.98 -18.73
CA ARG A 228 -3.51 -6.78 -19.69
C ARG A 228 -4.55 -7.92 -19.71
N ARG A 229 -4.17 -9.15 -19.33
CA ARG A 229 -5.13 -10.26 -19.19
C ARG A 229 -6.19 -10.00 -18.11
N PHE A 230 -5.87 -9.14 -17.15
CA PHE A 230 -6.70 -8.78 -16.02
C PHE A 230 -7.15 -7.31 -16.09
N HIS A 231 -7.11 -6.70 -17.27
CA HIS A 231 -7.49 -5.30 -17.52
C HIS A 231 -6.70 -4.27 -16.69
N VAL A 232 -5.46 -4.61 -16.28
CA VAL A 232 -4.53 -3.70 -15.63
C VAL A 232 -3.49 -3.22 -16.65
N ALA A 233 -3.37 -1.90 -16.82
CA ALA A 233 -2.28 -1.30 -17.58
C ALA A 233 -1.01 -1.25 -16.71
N LEU A 234 0.10 -1.78 -17.19
CA LEU A 234 1.41 -1.55 -16.59
C LEU A 234 1.91 -0.22 -17.09
N ILE A 235 1.86 0.82 -16.26
CA ILE A 235 2.24 2.20 -16.57
C ILE A 235 3.66 2.41 -16.04
N PRO A 236 4.69 2.47 -16.89
CA PRO A 236 6.03 2.68 -16.39
C PRO A 236 6.18 4.08 -15.81
N GLU A 237 6.81 4.20 -14.66
CA GLU A 237 7.16 5.45 -14.02
C GLU A 237 8.69 5.47 -13.88
N GLN A 238 9.36 6.13 -14.84
CA GLN A 238 10.81 6.24 -14.89
C GLN A 238 11.25 7.64 -14.51
N GLN A 239 12.07 7.74 -13.48
CA GLN A 239 12.68 9.01 -13.11
C GLN A 239 13.61 9.53 -14.21
N THR A 240 13.51 10.84 -14.46
CA THR A 240 14.24 11.49 -15.55
C THR A 240 14.93 12.79 -15.15
N PHE A 241 14.74 13.31 -13.96
CA PHE A 241 15.33 14.57 -13.51
C PHE A 241 16.01 14.47 -12.14
N ALA A 242 15.24 14.51 -11.06
CA ALA A 242 15.73 14.18 -9.71
C ALA A 242 15.64 12.67 -9.42
N HIS A 243 15.99 12.25 -8.22
CA HIS A 243 16.03 10.86 -7.80
C HIS A 243 16.92 9.94 -8.65
N MET A 244 17.99 10.51 -9.24
CA MET A 244 18.92 9.81 -10.11
C MET A 244 20.24 9.42 -9.41
N HIS A 245 20.27 9.47 -8.07
CA HIS A 245 21.50 9.19 -7.30
C HIS A 245 22.09 7.82 -7.60
N GLU A 246 21.27 6.79 -7.72
CA GLU A 246 21.71 5.42 -8.01
C GLU A 246 22.45 5.32 -9.37
N SER A 247 22.11 6.17 -10.31
CA SER A 247 22.85 6.34 -11.58
C SER A 247 24.06 7.26 -11.41
N LEU A 248 23.87 8.41 -10.77
CA LEU A 248 24.87 9.49 -10.73
C LEU A 248 26.03 9.24 -9.72
N LYS A 249 25.90 8.29 -8.83
CA LYS A 249 27.00 7.86 -7.93
C LYS A 249 28.17 7.18 -8.66
N TRP A 250 27.96 6.74 -9.92
CA TRP A 250 28.97 6.07 -10.72
C TRP A 250 29.76 7.08 -11.55
N GLU A 251 31.10 6.97 -11.54
CA GLU A 251 32.02 7.91 -12.24
C GLU A 251 31.69 8.10 -13.74
N GLN A 252 31.18 7.08 -14.40
CA GLN A 252 30.79 7.18 -15.83
C GLN A 252 29.59 8.09 -16.05
N LEU A 253 28.72 8.24 -15.06
CA LEU A 253 27.49 9.05 -15.13
C LEU A 253 27.55 10.30 -14.24
N ALA A 254 28.46 10.36 -13.27
CA ALA A 254 28.66 11.50 -12.39
C ALA A 254 28.81 12.85 -13.14
N PRO A 255 29.44 12.92 -14.33
CA PRO A 255 29.50 14.17 -15.11
C PRO A 255 28.13 14.72 -15.56
N LEU A 256 27.08 13.90 -15.55
CA LEU A 256 25.71 14.31 -15.89
C LEU A 256 24.99 14.99 -14.71
N ALA A 257 25.56 14.92 -13.50
CA ALA A 257 24.94 15.47 -12.32
C ALA A 257 25.00 17.00 -12.24
N GLU A 258 23.97 17.63 -11.72
CA GLU A 258 23.93 19.07 -11.40
C GLU A 258 24.99 19.43 -10.35
N LEU A 259 25.13 18.62 -9.32
CA LEU A 259 26.18 18.66 -8.29
C LEU A 259 26.98 17.35 -8.33
N PRO A 260 28.27 17.36 -7.99
CA PRO A 260 29.11 16.16 -8.01
C PRO A 260 28.48 15.01 -7.22
N HIS A 261 28.25 13.86 -7.88
CA HIS A 261 27.58 12.68 -7.31
C HIS A 261 26.22 12.96 -6.65
N GLY A 262 25.53 14.03 -7.10
CA GLY A 262 24.21 14.39 -6.63
C GLY A 262 23.13 13.46 -7.14
N TYR A 263 21.89 13.87 -6.93
CA TYR A 263 20.72 13.08 -7.35
C TYR A 263 19.93 13.74 -8.50
N LEU A 264 20.32 14.95 -8.92
CA LEU A 264 19.69 15.74 -9.98
C LEU A 264 20.55 15.72 -11.23
N LEU A 265 19.96 15.47 -12.38
CA LEU A 265 20.61 15.60 -13.69
C LEU A 265 20.76 17.08 -14.09
N ALA A 266 21.87 17.43 -14.70
CA ALA A 266 22.09 18.77 -15.24
C ALA A 266 21.32 18.95 -16.56
N GLU A 267 20.29 19.79 -16.56
CA GLU A 267 19.48 20.09 -17.74
C GLU A 267 20.32 20.74 -18.83
N SER A 268 21.24 21.63 -18.48
CA SER A 268 22.12 22.35 -19.41
C SER A 268 23.10 21.45 -20.17
N ASP A 269 23.25 20.17 -19.79
CA ASP A 269 24.17 19.24 -20.44
C ASP A 269 23.45 18.40 -21.51
N PRO A 270 23.78 18.53 -22.81
CA PRO A 270 23.18 17.67 -23.83
C PRO A 270 23.41 16.16 -23.61
N ALA A 271 24.46 15.76 -22.89
CA ALA A 271 24.76 14.37 -22.59
C ALA A 271 23.70 13.77 -21.64
N THR A 272 23.05 14.57 -20.80
CA THR A 272 21.88 14.17 -20.00
C THR A 272 20.80 13.53 -20.87
N TYR A 273 20.49 14.13 -21.99
CA TYR A 273 19.44 13.61 -22.88
C TYR A 273 19.93 12.45 -23.75
N ALA A 274 21.21 12.40 -24.07
CA ALA A 274 21.81 11.23 -24.73
C ALA A 274 21.77 9.98 -23.81
N TYR A 275 21.79 10.18 -22.49
CA TYR A 275 21.57 9.12 -21.50
C TYR A 275 20.08 8.75 -21.38
N LEU A 276 19.19 9.76 -21.22
CA LEU A 276 17.77 9.56 -20.93
C LEU A 276 16.97 9.01 -22.10
N GLU A 277 17.21 9.47 -23.32
CA GLU A 277 16.39 9.12 -24.48
C GLU A 277 16.32 7.61 -24.74
N PRO A 278 17.44 6.86 -24.80
CA PRO A 278 17.38 5.40 -24.96
C PRO A 278 16.78 4.69 -23.75
N LEU A 279 16.99 5.20 -22.53
CA LEU A 279 16.40 4.64 -21.30
C LEU A 279 14.87 4.73 -21.36
N VAL A 280 14.30 5.91 -21.56
CA VAL A 280 12.85 6.13 -21.65
C VAL A 280 12.26 5.35 -22.83
N LYS A 281 12.88 5.39 -24.01
CA LYS A 281 12.41 4.62 -25.18
C LYS A 281 12.47 3.11 -24.93
N GLY A 282 13.45 2.61 -24.19
CA GLY A 282 13.58 1.20 -23.81
C GLY A 282 12.42 0.76 -22.92
N VAL A 283 12.12 1.54 -21.90
CA VAL A 283 11.02 1.28 -20.96
C VAL A 283 9.66 1.35 -21.69
N VAL A 284 9.44 2.35 -22.53
CA VAL A 284 8.23 2.49 -23.38
C VAL A 284 8.08 1.29 -24.31
N ALA A 285 9.14 0.87 -24.98
CA ALA A 285 9.10 -0.29 -25.89
C ALA A 285 8.75 -1.57 -25.19
N ALA A 286 9.23 -1.75 -23.96
CA ALA A 286 8.94 -2.93 -23.14
C ALA A 286 7.47 -2.98 -22.68
N THR A 287 6.84 -1.86 -22.37
CA THR A 287 5.50 -1.84 -21.74
C THR A 287 4.34 -1.67 -22.71
N LYS A 288 4.57 -1.16 -23.92
CA LYS A 288 3.50 -0.86 -24.90
C LYS A 288 2.68 -2.09 -25.33
N PRO A 289 1.38 -1.90 -25.71
CA PRO A 289 0.65 -0.63 -25.66
C PRO A 289 0.33 -0.21 -24.23
N VAL A 290 0.53 1.05 -23.91
CA VAL A 290 0.29 1.62 -22.59
C VAL A 290 -0.33 3.02 -22.74
N PRO A 291 -1.29 3.42 -21.88
CA PRO A 291 -1.96 4.71 -22.02
C PRO A 291 -1.09 5.89 -21.60
N PHE A 292 -0.21 5.68 -20.63
CA PHE A 292 0.63 6.71 -20.03
C PHE A 292 2.05 6.21 -19.79
N VAL A 293 2.98 7.15 -19.70
CA VAL A 293 4.34 6.95 -19.20
C VAL A 293 4.63 8.09 -18.23
N HIS A 294 4.91 7.74 -16.97
CA HIS A 294 5.26 8.75 -15.99
C HIS A 294 6.76 9.02 -16.01
N LEU A 295 7.12 10.27 -16.10
CA LEU A 295 8.50 10.74 -16.31
C LEU A 295 9.14 11.30 -15.03
N GLY A 296 8.44 11.25 -13.90
CA GLY A 296 8.89 11.81 -12.63
C GLY A 296 8.92 13.32 -12.66
N ALA A 297 10.12 13.89 -12.61
CA ALA A 297 10.43 15.32 -12.59
C ALA A 297 10.04 16.05 -11.28
N ASP A 298 9.82 15.31 -10.20
CA ASP A 298 9.60 15.81 -8.86
C ASP A 298 10.90 16.21 -8.16
N GLU A 299 10.76 17.06 -7.16
CA GLU A 299 11.80 17.48 -6.21
C GLU A 299 13.16 17.89 -6.80
N PRO A 300 13.21 18.73 -7.85
CA PRO A 300 14.47 19.22 -8.39
C PRO A 300 15.09 20.31 -7.47
N ILE A 301 15.30 19.96 -6.18
CA ILE A 301 15.67 20.92 -5.11
C ILE A 301 17.04 21.54 -5.38
N ASP A 302 17.97 20.77 -5.95
CA ASP A 302 19.34 21.24 -6.26
C ASP A 302 19.43 22.04 -7.56
N LEU A 303 18.33 22.21 -8.31
CA LEU A 303 18.33 23.06 -9.48
C LEU A 303 18.71 24.50 -9.11
N GLY A 304 19.68 25.06 -9.81
CA GLY A 304 20.24 26.37 -9.53
C GLY A 304 21.39 26.40 -8.52
N ARG A 305 21.79 25.24 -8.02
CA ARG A 305 22.94 25.15 -7.08
C ARG A 305 24.26 24.80 -7.78
N GLY A 306 24.22 24.34 -9.01
CA GLY A 306 25.38 23.88 -9.76
C GLY A 306 25.50 24.52 -11.11
N ARG A 307 25.23 23.75 -12.17
CA ARG A 307 25.51 24.07 -13.58
C ARG A 307 24.35 24.75 -14.29
N THR A 308 23.13 24.53 -13.80
CA THR A 308 21.88 24.94 -14.48
C THR A 308 21.14 26.01 -13.67
N PRO A 309 20.70 27.12 -14.26
CA PRO A 309 19.91 28.13 -13.54
C PRO A 309 18.56 27.58 -13.09
N ARG A 310 18.09 27.99 -11.90
CA ARG A 310 16.74 27.64 -11.42
C ARG A 310 15.73 28.61 -12.02
N THR A 311 15.04 28.19 -13.08
CA THR A 311 13.95 28.95 -13.66
C THR A 311 12.83 28.03 -14.11
N SER A 312 11.60 28.56 -14.17
CA SER A 312 10.43 27.84 -14.70
C SER A 312 10.65 27.39 -16.15
N GLN A 313 11.39 28.16 -16.93
CA GLN A 313 11.73 27.83 -18.32
C GLN A 313 12.62 26.58 -18.38
N VAL A 314 13.68 26.51 -17.58
CA VAL A 314 14.58 25.34 -17.53
C VAL A 314 13.83 24.08 -17.15
N PHE A 315 12.97 24.13 -16.13
CA PHE A 315 12.12 22.99 -15.75
C PHE A 315 11.22 22.55 -16.92
N ALA A 316 10.55 23.53 -17.54
CA ALA A 316 9.66 23.24 -18.67
C ALA A 316 10.42 22.70 -19.89
N ASP A 317 11.61 23.22 -20.19
CA ASP A 317 12.47 22.75 -21.30
C ASP A 317 12.89 21.29 -21.07
N HIS A 318 13.26 20.93 -19.82
CA HIS A 318 13.53 19.54 -19.46
C HIS A 318 12.31 18.65 -19.69
N VAL A 319 11.15 19.01 -19.10
CA VAL A 319 9.91 18.23 -19.25
C VAL A 319 9.52 18.09 -20.72
N ASN A 320 9.56 19.18 -21.50
CA ASN A 320 9.25 19.16 -22.92
C ASN A 320 10.16 18.22 -23.71
N ARG A 321 11.44 18.20 -23.35
CA ARG A 321 12.43 17.33 -23.98
C ARG A 321 12.16 15.86 -23.69
N VAL A 322 11.98 15.49 -22.41
CA VAL A 322 11.72 14.08 -22.05
C VAL A 322 10.34 13.60 -22.50
N ALA A 323 9.33 14.46 -22.49
CA ALA A 323 8.02 14.16 -23.07
C ALA A 323 8.10 13.83 -24.56
N SER A 324 9.01 14.48 -25.30
CA SER A 324 9.22 14.19 -26.72
C SER A 324 9.71 12.75 -26.98
N PHE A 325 10.36 12.09 -26.00
CA PHE A 325 10.81 10.70 -26.12
C PHE A 325 9.66 9.69 -26.10
N VAL A 326 8.51 10.09 -25.55
CA VAL A 326 7.28 9.30 -25.53
C VAL A 326 6.45 9.49 -26.80
N ALA A 327 6.72 10.57 -27.56
CA ALA A 327 5.97 10.89 -28.76
C ALA A 327 5.98 9.74 -29.79
N GLY A 328 4.83 9.50 -30.42
CA GLY A 328 4.66 8.43 -31.41
C GLY A 328 4.51 7.02 -30.82
N SER A 329 4.59 6.84 -29.51
CA SER A 329 4.35 5.55 -28.84
C SER A 329 2.86 5.22 -28.69
N GLY A 330 1.99 6.21 -28.78
CA GLY A 330 0.56 6.13 -28.43
C GLY A 330 0.26 6.37 -26.95
N ALA A 331 1.29 6.50 -26.10
CA ALA A 331 1.15 6.87 -24.70
C ALA A 331 1.23 8.39 -24.52
N ARG A 332 0.67 8.87 -23.40
CA ARG A 332 0.78 10.27 -22.96
C ARG A 332 1.80 10.40 -21.84
N PRO A 333 2.63 11.45 -21.83
CA PRO A 333 3.55 11.71 -20.73
C PRO A 333 2.79 12.18 -19.48
N MET A 334 3.25 11.74 -18.30
CA MET A 334 2.79 12.19 -16.99
C MET A 334 3.98 12.76 -16.22
N ILE A 335 3.74 13.75 -15.36
CA ILE A 335 4.74 14.33 -14.45
C ILE A 335 4.12 14.62 -13.09
N TRP A 336 4.94 14.65 -12.04
CA TRP A 336 4.57 15.18 -10.72
C TRP A 336 4.44 16.71 -10.76
N ASP A 337 3.72 17.30 -9.81
CA ASP A 337 3.30 18.70 -9.85
C ASP A 337 3.99 19.64 -8.85
N ASP A 338 4.90 19.18 -8.00
CA ASP A 338 5.49 20.00 -6.93
C ASP A 338 6.18 21.27 -7.44
N ALA A 339 6.94 21.20 -8.55
CA ALA A 339 7.52 22.37 -9.19
C ALA A 339 6.42 23.32 -9.72
N ILE A 340 5.31 22.77 -10.24
CA ILE A 340 4.15 23.54 -10.70
C ILE A 340 3.46 24.23 -9.52
N GLN A 341 3.33 23.58 -8.39
CA GLN A 341 2.73 24.16 -7.17
C GLN A 341 3.59 25.30 -6.59
N GLN A 342 4.91 25.24 -6.81
CA GLN A 342 5.81 26.34 -6.44
C GLN A 342 5.71 27.52 -7.41
N ASP A 343 5.50 27.25 -8.72
CA ASP A 343 5.37 28.28 -9.74
C ASP A 343 4.39 27.85 -10.85
N HIS A 344 3.15 28.29 -10.74
CA HIS A 344 2.09 28.00 -11.71
C HIS A 344 2.39 28.52 -13.12
N SER A 345 3.37 29.43 -13.33
CA SER A 345 3.74 29.91 -14.67
C SER A 345 4.28 28.80 -15.56
N ILE A 346 4.81 27.72 -14.98
CA ILE A 346 5.26 26.51 -15.67
C ILE A 346 4.15 25.94 -16.55
N LEU A 347 2.90 25.96 -16.12
CA LEU A 347 1.75 25.44 -16.88
C LEU A 347 1.56 26.12 -18.25
N ALA A 348 1.98 27.37 -18.38
CA ALA A 348 1.94 28.06 -19.69
C ALA A 348 3.04 27.62 -20.68
N LEU A 349 4.08 26.94 -20.17
CA LEU A 349 5.26 26.50 -20.94
C LEU A 349 5.18 25.02 -21.35
N LEU A 350 4.23 24.27 -20.77
CA LEU A 350 4.07 22.83 -21.02
C LEU A 350 3.06 22.55 -22.15
N PRO A 351 3.25 21.48 -22.94
CA PRO A 351 2.29 21.02 -23.93
C PRO A 351 1.06 20.41 -23.24
N LYS A 352 -0.12 20.56 -23.87
CA LYS A 352 -1.42 20.18 -23.26
C LYS A 352 -1.70 18.67 -23.22
N ASP A 353 -0.89 17.86 -23.86
CA ASP A 353 -0.96 16.39 -23.80
C ASP A 353 -0.24 15.81 -22.59
N VAL A 354 0.56 16.60 -21.87
CA VAL A 354 1.11 16.22 -20.56
C VAL A 354 -0.02 16.09 -19.53
N VAL A 355 -0.06 14.99 -18.82
CA VAL A 355 -0.96 14.78 -17.68
C VAL A 355 -0.22 15.17 -16.41
N VAL A 356 -0.81 16.05 -15.61
CA VAL A 356 -0.24 16.49 -14.35
C VAL A 356 -0.75 15.57 -13.22
N VAL A 357 0.16 15.00 -12.46
CA VAL A 357 -0.16 14.17 -11.28
C VAL A 357 0.04 14.99 -10.02
N THR A 358 -1.09 15.43 -9.46
CA THR A 358 -1.12 16.30 -8.28
C THR A 358 -1.03 15.46 -7.02
N PHE A 359 0.13 15.51 -6.36
CA PHE A 359 0.35 14.73 -5.15
C PHE A 359 0.26 15.58 -3.88
N HIS A 360 -0.36 15.00 -2.86
CA HIS A 360 -0.38 15.58 -1.53
C HIS A 360 -0.74 14.50 -0.49
N TYR A 361 0.13 14.29 0.50
CA TYR A 361 0.00 13.16 1.42
C TYR A 361 -0.48 13.56 2.81
N GLY A 362 -0.36 14.84 3.18
CA GLY A 362 -0.85 15.38 4.44
C GLY A 362 -2.38 15.46 4.49
N VAL A 363 -2.92 15.52 5.70
CA VAL A 363 -4.34 15.79 5.94
C VAL A 363 -4.60 17.28 5.91
N GLU A 364 -5.07 17.78 4.78
CA GLU A 364 -5.36 19.19 4.57
C GLU A 364 -6.83 19.53 4.82
N LYS A 365 -7.12 20.81 5.06
CA LYS A 365 -8.51 21.31 5.13
C LYS A 365 -9.20 21.22 3.78
N THR A 366 -8.45 21.44 2.70
CA THR A 366 -8.90 21.37 1.31
C THR A 366 -7.71 21.17 0.37
N TYR A 367 -7.90 20.38 -0.68
CA TYR A 367 -6.94 20.17 -1.77
C TYR A 367 -7.30 20.99 -3.02
N LYS A 368 -8.39 21.76 -3.00
CA LYS A 368 -8.83 22.57 -4.15
C LYS A 368 -7.77 23.49 -4.71
N PRO A 369 -6.94 24.18 -3.91
CA PRO A 369 -5.90 25.05 -4.47
C PRO A 369 -4.97 24.32 -5.44
N TYR A 370 -4.61 23.07 -5.14
CA TYR A 370 -3.73 22.24 -5.97
C TYR A 370 -4.45 21.78 -7.24
N ILE A 371 -5.67 21.25 -7.08
CA ILE A 371 -6.49 20.73 -8.19
C ILE A 371 -6.88 21.86 -9.16
N ASP A 372 -7.38 22.98 -8.63
CA ASP A 372 -7.96 24.07 -9.41
C ASP A 372 -6.89 24.81 -10.23
N ALA A 373 -5.66 24.91 -9.75
CA ALA A 373 -4.55 25.52 -10.50
C ALA A 373 -4.32 24.80 -11.85
N VAL A 374 -4.27 23.48 -11.83
CA VAL A 374 -4.06 22.63 -13.01
C VAL A 374 -5.30 22.64 -13.91
N ALA A 375 -6.50 22.48 -13.32
CA ALA A 375 -7.75 22.47 -14.08
C ALA A 375 -8.03 23.80 -14.79
N ASN A 376 -7.79 24.94 -14.13
CA ASN A 376 -7.98 26.29 -14.70
C ASN A 376 -7.00 26.58 -15.84
N ALA A 377 -5.81 26.00 -15.78
CA ALA A 377 -4.85 26.06 -16.89
C ALA A 377 -5.22 25.14 -18.06
N GLY A 378 -6.29 24.32 -17.94
CA GLY A 378 -6.82 23.47 -19.00
C GLY A 378 -6.04 22.18 -19.23
N PHE A 379 -5.32 21.69 -18.23
CA PHE A 379 -4.65 20.38 -18.25
C PHE A 379 -5.58 19.27 -17.78
N GLU A 380 -5.35 18.08 -18.28
CA GLU A 380 -5.86 16.86 -17.65
C GLU A 380 -4.92 16.45 -16.52
N GLN A 381 -5.51 15.90 -15.45
CA GLN A 381 -4.78 15.60 -14.23
C GLN A 381 -5.29 14.35 -13.54
N MET A 382 -4.45 13.80 -12.66
CA MET A 382 -4.82 12.79 -11.67
C MET A 382 -4.44 13.28 -10.29
N ILE A 383 -5.21 12.91 -9.26
CA ILE A 383 -4.83 13.13 -7.87
C ILE A 383 -3.98 11.97 -7.38
N ALA A 384 -2.99 12.25 -6.54
CA ALA A 384 -2.11 11.25 -5.95
C ALA A 384 -2.10 11.33 -4.42
N PRO A 385 -3.07 10.70 -3.75
CA PRO A 385 -3.02 10.49 -2.30
C PRO A 385 -2.03 9.37 -1.96
N GLY A 386 -1.68 9.23 -0.67
CA GLY A 386 -0.68 8.29 -0.21
C GLY A 386 -1.18 7.21 0.75
N ALA A 387 -0.52 6.06 0.74
CA ALA A 387 -0.75 4.96 1.68
C ALA A 387 -0.27 5.28 3.11
N ALA A 388 0.50 6.34 3.28
CA ALA A 388 1.11 6.76 4.53
C ALA A 388 1.90 5.61 5.20
N ASN A 389 2.70 4.90 4.39
CA ASN A 389 3.49 3.75 4.82
C ASN A 389 4.97 4.05 5.01
N TRP A 390 5.49 5.11 4.39
CA TRP A 390 6.88 5.56 4.56
C TRP A 390 7.09 6.13 5.96
N ASN A 391 8.26 5.90 6.52
CA ASN A 391 8.63 6.27 7.90
C ASN A 391 7.69 5.67 8.97
N GLU A 392 7.03 4.57 8.68
CA GLU A 392 6.08 3.91 9.57
C GLU A 392 6.42 2.43 9.78
N ILE A 393 6.16 1.92 10.98
CA ILE A 393 6.29 0.49 11.30
C ILE A 393 5.18 -0.33 10.62
N TYR A 394 3.99 0.23 10.58
CA TYR A 394 2.80 -0.22 9.87
C TYR A 394 2.08 1.03 9.35
N PRO A 395 1.48 1.02 8.15
CA PRO A 395 0.89 2.22 7.56
C PRO A 395 -0.02 3.00 8.51
N ASP A 396 0.09 4.33 8.54
CA ASP A 396 -0.85 5.19 9.25
C ASP A 396 -2.19 5.24 8.50
N LEU A 397 -3.02 4.22 8.75
CA LEU A 397 -4.30 4.04 8.07
C LEU A 397 -5.24 5.23 8.28
N ALA A 398 -5.20 5.88 9.44
CA ALA A 398 -6.07 7.03 9.73
C ALA A 398 -5.73 8.23 8.85
N THR A 399 -4.44 8.52 8.71
CA THR A 399 -3.94 9.57 7.80
C THR A 399 -4.26 9.22 6.36
N SER A 400 -3.96 7.99 5.92
CA SER A 400 -4.21 7.53 4.56
C SER A 400 -5.71 7.62 4.19
N TYR A 401 -6.61 7.08 5.01
CA TYR A 401 -8.05 7.11 4.72
C TYR A 401 -8.58 8.53 4.64
N THR A 402 -8.18 9.40 5.58
CA THR A 402 -8.61 10.81 5.58
C THR A 402 -8.11 11.57 4.36
N ASN A 403 -6.84 11.37 4.00
CA ASN A 403 -6.22 11.95 2.81
C ASN A 403 -6.96 11.49 1.53
N VAL A 404 -7.08 10.17 1.33
CA VAL A 404 -7.74 9.57 0.16
C VAL A 404 -9.19 10.05 0.03
N ALA A 405 -9.99 9.96 1.11
CA ALA A 405 -11.40 10.31 1.07
C ALA A 405 -11.63 11.78 0.72
N ARG A 406 -10.88 12.67 1.35
CA ARG A 406 -11.04 14.11 1.16
C ARG A 406 -10.50 14.56 -0.21
N PHE A 407 -9.32 14.11 -0.59
CA PHE A 407 -8.73 14.47 -1.87
C PHE A 407 -9.60 14.00 -3.03
N ALA A 408 -10.04 12.74 -3.02
CA ALA A 408 -10.96 12.22 -4.04
C ALA A 408 -12.33 12.90 -4.01
N GLY A 409 -12.85 13.21 -2.82
CA GLY A 409 -14.14 13.90 -2.69
C GLY A 409 -14.14 15.27 -3.37
N GLU A 410 -13.01 16.00 -3.30
CA GLU A 410 -12.84 17.30 -3.95
C GLU A 410 -12.48 17.19 -5.44
N ALA A 411 -11.86 16.11 -5.87
CA ALA A 411 -11.45 15.88 -7.25
C ALA A 411 -12.59 15.39 -8.16
N LYS A 412 -13.53 14.63 -7.61
CA LYS A 412 -14.65 14.09 -8.39
C LYS A 412 -15.47 15.20 -9.02
N GLY A 413 -15.73 15.08 -10.33
CA GLY A 413 -16.49 16.07 -11.10
C GLY A 413 -15.67 17.29 -11.56
N VAL A 414 -14.40 17.41 -11.21
CA VAL A 414 -13.51 18.46 -11.71
C VAL A 414 -13.22 18.21 -13.19
N ARG A 415 -13.30 19.26 -14.00
CA ARG A 415 -13.02 19.17 -15.43
C ARG A 415 -11.55 18.74 -15.66
N GLY A 416 -11.34 17.75 -16.52
CA GLY A 416 -10.02 17.22 -16.84
C GLY A 416 -9.48 16.22 -15.81
N MET A 417 -10.26 15.88 -14.78
CA MET A 417 -9.88 14.83 -13.82
C MET A 417 -9.97 13.47 -14.49
N LEU A 418 -8.85 12.79 -14.64
CA LEU A 418 -8.76 11.46 -15.24
C LEU A 418 -8.92 10.34 -14.23
N GLY A 419 -8.45 10.54 -13.01
CA GLY A 419 -8.45 9.47 -12.02
C GLY A 419 -7.65 9.73 -10.76
N MET A 420 -7.40 8.63 -10.06
CA MET A 420 -6.56 8.57 -8.86
C MET A 420 -5.31 7.73 -9.14
N PHE A 421 -4.18 8.22 -8.64
CA PHE A 421 -2.86 7.63 -8.70
C PHE A 421 -2.39 7.40 -7.26
N MET A 422 -2.87 6.34 -6.61
CA MET A 422 -2.56 6.02 -5.21
C MET A 422 -1.10 5.65 -5.06
N THR A 423 -0.35 6.34 -4.20
CA THR A 423 1.08 6.10 -4.01
C THR A 423 1.38 5.22 -2.80
N VAL A 424 2.37 4.35 -2.98
CA VAL A 424 2.99 3.51 -1.95
C VAL A 424 4.49 3.76 -2.03
N TRP A 425 5.04 4.51 -1.07
CA TRP A 425 6.45 4.90 -1.06
C TRP A 425 7.26 4.01 -0.10
N HIS A 426 8.51 3.74 -0.46
CA HIS A 426 9.46 2.96 0.34
C HIS A 426 10.74 3.75 0.62
N ASP A 427 10.61 5.03 1.00
CA ASP A 427 11.75 5.94 1.22
C ASP A 427 12.76 5.41 2.25
N ASP A 428 12.27 4.74 3.27
CA ASP A 428 13.04 4.10 4.33
C ASP A 428 13.46 2.65 4.02
N GLY A 429 12.87 2.05 2.97
CA GLY A 429 13.12 0.66 2.58
C GLY A 429 12.48 -0.39 3.49
N GLU A 430 11.71 -0.01 4.51
CA GLU A 430 11.27 -0.92 5.58
C GLU A 430 9.92 -1.59 5.34
N THR A 431 8.94 -0.81 4.89
CA THR A 431 7.55 -1.30 4.82
C THR A 431 7.39 -2.31 3.69
N LEU A 432 6.86 -3.48 4.01
CA LEU A 432 6.49 -4.47 3.00
C LEU A 432 5.17 -4.10 2.33
N PHE A 433 5.04 -4.34 1.02
CA PHE A 433 3.83 -3.97 0.27
C PHE A 433 2.57 -4.64 0.84
N GLU A 434 2.66 -5.86 1.35
CA GLU A 434 1.54 -6.59 1.94
C GLU A 434 0.87 -5.86 3.11
N ALA A 435 1.59 -4.99 3.82
CA ALA A 435 1.02 -4.15 4.88
C ALA A 435 0.13 -3.03 4.34
N THR A 436 0.24 -2.66 3.06
CA THR A 436 -0.43 -1.49 2.48
C THR A 436 -1.83 -1.80 1.91
N TRP A 437 -2.21 -3.06 1.79
CA TRP A 437 -3.48 -3.46 1.18
C TRP A 437 -4.73 -2.79 1.78
N PRO A 438 -4.84 -2.55 3.09
CA PRO A 438 -5.99 -1.83 3.63
C PRO A 438 -6.14 -0.42 3.06
N ALA A 439 -5.02 0.32 2.89
CA ALA A 439 -4.99 1.65 2.30
C ALA A 439 -5.27 1.62 0.78
N VAL A 440 -4.65 0.69 0.06
CA VAL A 440 -4.85 0.50 -1.39
C VAL A 440 -6.30 0.11 -1.69
N ALA A 441 -6.90 -0.78 -0.92
CA ALA A 441 -8.30 -1.17 -1.08
C ALA A 441 -9.27 -0.02 -0.77
N TYR A 442 -8.94 0.82 0.24
CA TYR A 442 -9.71 2.02 0.56
C TYR A 442 -9.68 3.03 -0.60
N ALA A 443 -8.51 3.23 -1.19
CA ALA A 443 -8.35 4.08 -2.38
C ALA A 443 -9.15 3.53 -3.57
N ALA A 444 -9.09 2.22 -3.83
CA ALA A 444 -9.88 1.57 -4.87
C ALA A 444 -11.39 1.79 -4.67
N ALA A 445 -11.89 1.57 -3.44
CA ALA A 445 -13.27 1.80 -3.08
C ALA A 445 -13.66 3.28 -3.26
N THR A 446 -12.83 4.19 -2.76
CA THR A 446 -13.08 5.64 -2.84
C THR A 446 -13.08 6.14 -4.29
N ALA A 447 -12.17 5.66 -5.13
CA ALA A 447 -12.11 6.05 -6.54
C ALA A 447 -13.29 5.50 -7.36
N TRP A 448 -13.79 4.33 -6.98
CA TRP A 448 -14.91 3.67 -7.66
C TRP A 448 -16.26 4.26 -7.27
N GLN A 449 -16.52 4.38 -5.97
CA GLN A 449 -17.83 4.68 -5.41
C GLN A 449 -18.23 6.15 -5.57
N ARG A 450 -19.52 6.39 -5.77
CA ARG A 450 -20.11 7.74 -5.70
C ARG A 450 -20.20 8.24 -4.27
N GLN A 451 -20.70 7.39 -3.38
CA GLN A 451 -20.84 7.72 -1.97
C GLN A 451 -19.48 7.54 -1.25
N PRO A 452 -19.19 8.33 -0.23
CA PRO A 452 -18.02 8.11 0.62
C PRO A 452 -17.99 6.67 1.16
N VAL A 453 -16.79 6.15 1.37
CA VAL A 453 -16.60 4.90 2.12
C VAL A 453 -17.07 5.14 3.55
N ASP A 454 -17.79 4.17 4.13
CA ASP A 454 -18.24 4.23 5.52
C ASP A 454 -17.10 3.76 6.45
N ASP A 455 -16.38 4.70 7.02
CA ASP A 455 -15.23 4.43 7.90
C ASP A 455 -15.62 3.55 9.11
N ALA A 456 -16.85 3.71 9.64
CA ALA A 456 -17.31 2.93 10.79
C ALA A 456 -17.45 1.43 10.51
N THR A 457 -17.61 1.05 9.26
CA THR A 457 -17.75 -0.36 8.83
C THR A 457 -16.62 -0.82 7.93
N TRP A 458 -15.67 0.06 7.60
CA TRP A 458 -14.65 -0.21 6.60
C TRP A 458 -13.83 -1.45 6.90
N HIS A 459 -13.23 -1.57 8.07
CA HIS A 459 -12.37 -2.70 8.39
C HIS A 459 -13.10 -4.04 8.32
N ARG A 460 -14.38 -4.10 8.72
CA ARG A 460 -15.21 -5.31 8.55
C ARG A 460 -15.49 -5.62 7.09
N THR A 461 -15.80 -4.58 6.32
CA THR A 461 -16.06 -4.73 4.88
C THR A 461 -14.81 -5.19 4.15
N PHE A 462 -13.66 -4.56 4.45
CA PHE A 462 -12.36 -4.95 3.91
C PHE A 462 -12.01 -6.39 4.31
N ALA A 463 -12.07 -6.73 5.57
CA ALA A 463 -11.70 -8.07 6.06
C ALA A 463 -12.50 -9.16 5.36
N ARG A 464 -13.82 -8.99 5.24
CA ARG A 464 -14.67 -9.92 4.51
C ARG A 464 -14.33 -9.99 3.02
N ALA A 465 -14.22 -8.85 2.37
CA ALA A 465 -13.96 -8.79 0.94
C ALA A 465 -12.55 -9.27 0.58
N PHE A 466 -11.55 -8.89 1.37
CA PHE A 466 -10.15 -9.14 1.09
C PHE A 466 -9.70 -10.51 1.61
N PHE A 467 -9.84 -10.79 2.89
CA PHE A 467 -9.43 -12.08 3.48
C PHE A 467 -10.41 -13.23 3.18
N GLY A 468 -11.62 -12.94 2.69
CA GLY A 468 -12.63 -13.97 2.45
C GLY A 468 -13.18 -14.59 3.73
N SER A 469 -13.11 -13.88 4.85
CA SER A 469 -13.46 -14.34 6.18
C SER A 469 -14.50 -13.41 6.84
N ASP A 470 -15.50 -14.01 7.49
CA ASP A 470 -16.46 -13.30 8.34
C ASP A 470 -15.97 -13.21 9.81
N ASP A 471 -14.75 -13.64 10.10
CA ASP A 471 -14.16 -13.55 11.43
C ASP A 471 -13.94 -12.08 11.82
N PRO A 472 -14.57 -11.61 12.92
CA PRO A 472 -14.47 -10.23 13.34
C PRO A 472 -13.07 -9.83 13.84
N ARG A 473 -12.18 -10.80 14.13
CA ARG A 473 -10.84 -10.54 14.64
C ARG A 473 -10.01 -9.76 13.65
N TYR A 474 -10.04 -10.07 12.35
CA TYR A 474 -9.28 -9.31 11.34
C TYR A 474 -9.62 -7.83 11.32
N ALA A 475 -10.91 -7.49 11.46
CA ALA A 475 -11.32 -6.10 11.55
C ALA A 475 -10.87 -5.44 12.86
N ALA A 476 -10.99 -6.15 13.98
CA ALA A 476 -10.56 -5.67 15.29
C ALA A 476 -9.03 -5.47 15.33
N ASP A 477 -8.27 -6.31 14.66
CA ASP A 477 -6.82 -6.20 14.58
C ASP A 477 -6.39 -4.98 13.75
N LEU A 478 -7.08 -4.67 12.65
CA LEU A 478 -6.87 -3.43 11.90
C LEU A 478 -7.24 -2.20 12.74
N ASP A 479 -8.36 -2.24 13.49
CA ASP A 479 -8.74 -1.18 14.42
C ASP A 479 -7.66 -0.96 15.49
N ALA A 480 -7.10 -2.05 16.03
CA ALA A 480 -6.05 -2.01 17.05
C ALA A 480 -4.75 -1.42 16.49
N LEU A 481 -4.28 -1.87 15.31
CA LEU A 481 -3.08 -1.34 14.64
C LEU A 481 -3.23 0.15 14.34
N GLN A 482 -4.36 0.58 13.79
CA GLN A 482 -4.63 2.00 13.54
C GLN A 482 -4.61 2.84 14.82
N ALA A 483 -5.08 2.29 15.94
CA ALA A 483 -5.14 2.98 17.23
C ALA A 483 -3.78 3.07 17.96
N ILE A 484 -2.72 2.42 17.48
CA ILE A 484 -1.37 2.49 18.08
C ILE A 484 -0.70 3.83 17.78
N ARG A 485 -0.78 4.30 16.54
CA ARG A 485 -0.04 5.48 16.06
C ARG A 485 -0.21 6.73 16.95
N PRO A 486 -1.44 7.10 17.36
CA PRO A 486 -1.64 8.26 18.26
C PRO A 486 -0.97 8.12 19.64
N LEU A 487 -0.72 6.89 20.13
CA LEU A 487 -0.12 6.63 21.44
C LEU A 487 1.39 6.90 21.45
N ILE A 488 2.05 6.78 20.30
CA ILE A 488 3.48 7.04 20.12
C ILE A 488 3.77 8.54 20.07
N ARG A 489 2.79 9.37 19.69
CA ARG A 489 2.87 10.84 19.64
C ARG A 489 4.08 11.35 18.87
N THR A 490 4.37 10.75 17.73
CA THR A 490 5.48 11.15 16.87
C THR A 490 5.23 12.50 16.18
N THR A 491 6.29 13.08 15.67
CA THR A 491 6.28 14.28 14.83
C THR A 491 6.87 13.93 13.46
N PRO A 492 6.69 14.75 12.43
CA PRO A 492 7.32 14.50 11.13
C PRO A 492 8.84 14.33 11.16
N SER A 493 9.51 14.95 12.15
CA SER A 493 10.96 14.84 12.35
C SER A 493 11.37 13.65 13.23
N ASP A 494 10.42 12.89 13.76
CA ASP A 494 10.67 11.79 14.71
C ASP A 494 9.58 10.72 14.51
N PRO A 495 9.57 10.05 13.33
CA PRO A 495 8.59 9.04 12.96
C PRO A 495 8.81 7.71 13.70
N PRO A 496 7.86 6.77 13.67
CA PRO A 496 7.92 5.52 14.43
C PRO A 496 9.07 4.59 14.04
N ASP A 497 9.39 4.48 12.76
CA ASP A 497 10.50 3.68 12.24
C ASP A 497 11.84 4.21 12.78
N TYR A 498 12.02 5.54 12.74
CA TYR A 498 13.21 6.19 13.27
C TYR A 498 13.38 5.90 14.77
N LEU A 499 12.29 6.00 15.56
CA LEU A 499 12.31 5.64 16.98
C LEU A 499 12.61 4.16 17.21
N PHE A 500 12.19 3.28 16.32
CA PHE A 500 12.46 1.86 16.40
C PHE A 500 13.97 1.56 16.37
N TRP A 501 14.75 2.35 15.62
CA TRP A 501 16.19 2.16 15.48
C TRP A 501 17.04 2.96 16.48
N ARG A 502 16.44 3.94 17.17
CA ARG A 502 17.17 4.77 18.12
C ARG A 502 17.65 3.97 19.34
N ASP A 503 18.81 4.38 19.86
CA ASP A 503 19.36 3.83 21.10
C ASP A 503 18.39 4.10 22.26
N PRO A 504 17.77 3.06 22.87
CA PRO A 504 16.83 3.24 23.96
C PRO A 504 17.45 3.76 25.25
N PHE A 505 18.78 3.80 25.34
CA PHE A 505 19.51 4.34 26.49
C PHE A 505 19.86 5.82 26.34
N ASP A 506 19.70 6.43 25.14
CA ASP A 506 19.90 7.86 24.92
C ASP A 506 18.92 8.66 25.80
N PRO A 507 19.43 9.62 26.65
CA PRO A 507 18.56 10.42 27.50
C PRO A 507 17.46 11.20 26.78
N ARG A 508 17.71 11.61 25.53
CA ARG A 508 16.69 12.31 24.69
C ARG A 508 15.59 11.36 24.27
N VAL A 509 15.95 10.13 23.89
CA VAL A 509 14.99 9.07 23.56
C VAL A 509 14.16 8.71 24.79
N GLN A 510 14.79 8.58 25.97
CA GLN A 510 14.08 8.31 27.23
C GLN A 510 13.15 9.46 27.64
N ALA A 511 13.57 10.72 27.47
CA ALA A 511 12.70 11.87 27.72
C ALA A 511 11.47 11.87 26.78
N ARG A 512 11.68 11.46 25.53
CA ARG A 512 10.62 11.31 24.55
C ARG A 512 9.65 10.17 24.91
N ALA A 513 10.18 9.03 25.31
CA ALA A 513 9.40 7.85 25.73
C ALA A 513 8.43 8.15 26.87
N GLN A 514 8.79 9.07 27.80
CA GLN A 514 7.92 9.49 28.90
C GLN A 514 6.65 10.23 28.43
N THR A 515 6.59 10.70 27.20
CA THR A 515 5.40 11.36 26.62
C THR A 515 4.44 10.38 25.94
N MET A 516 4.82 9.11 25.82
CA MET A 516 4.11 8.06 25.09
C MET A 516 3.31 7.17 26.03
N ASP A 517 2.24 6.55 25.54
CA ASP A 517 1.55 5.48 26.23
C ASP A 517 2.09 4.10 25.79
N LEU A 518 3.31 3.77 26.26
CA LEU A 518 3.99 2.53 25.89
C LEU A 518 3.20 1.28 26.30
N ALA A 519 2.50 1.32 27.43
CA ALA A 519 1.65 0.20 27.88
C ALA A 519 0.44 0.04 26.93
N GLY A 520 -0.17 1.13 26.52
CA GLY A 520 -1.27 1.12 25.55
C GLY A 520 -0.82 0.61 24.16
N VAL A 521 0.39 0.95 23.72
CA VAL A 521 1.00 0.41 22.48
C VAL A 521 1.12 -1.11 22.59
N ARG A 522 1.76 -1.62 23.65
CA ARG A 522 1.97 -3.05 23.87
C ARG A 522 0.66 -3.81 23.97
N ASN A 523 -0.28 -3.35 24.77
CA ASN A 523 -1.58 -4.02 24.92
C ASN A 523 -2.31 -4.22 23.59
N ARG A 524 -2.25 -3.25 22.67
CA ARG A 524 -2.87 -3.38 21.36
C ARG A 524 -2.08 -4.32 20.46
N ALA A 525 -0.78 -4.17 20.42
CA ALA A 525 0.10 -5.04 19.63
C ALA A 525 0.00 -6.50 20.07
N GLU A 526 0.07 -6.77 21.37
CA GLU A 526 -0.08 -8.10 21.96
C GLU A 526 -1.47 -8.71 21.69
N THR A 527 -2.53 -7.89 21.65
CA THR A 527 -3.88 -8.33 21.26
C THR A 527 -3.91 -8.83 19.82
N VAL A 528 -3.34 -8.06 18.89
CA VAL A 528 -3.23 -8.44 17.47
C VAL A 528 -2.41 -9.74 17.34
N MET A 529 -1.26 -9.81 18.01
CA MET A 529 -0.41 -11.00 18.01
C MET A 529 -1.16 -12.22 18.53
N ALA A 530 -1.90 -12.09 19.64
CA ALA A 530 -2.67 -13.18 20.22
C ALA A 530 -3.79 -13.67 19.29
N ASN A 531 -4.50 -12.74 18.64
CA ASN A 531 -5.57 -13.08 17.71
C ASN A 531 -5.04 -13.82 16.47
N LEU A 532 -3.99 -13.31 15.84
CA LEU A 532 -3.40 -13.91 14.64
C LEU A 532 -2.61 -15.19 14.94
N TRP A 533 -2.04 -15.31 16.14
CA TRP A 533 -1.38 -16.56 16.59
C TRP A 533 -2.37 -17.67 16.90
N ALA A 534 -3.52 -17.33 17.51
CA ALA A 534 -4.56 -18.29 17.84
C ALA A 534 -5.26 -18.85 16.59
N ASP A 535 -5.16 -18.16 15.49
CA ASP A 535 -5.69 -18.62 14.21
C ASP A 535 -4.64 -19.52 13.53
N GLU A 536 -4.60 -20.82 13.93
CA GLU A 536 -3.70 -21.80 13.33
C GLU A 536 -3.90 -21.97 11.81
N ALA A 537 -4.98 -21.39 11.25
CA ALA A 537 -5.26 -21.37 9.83
C ALA A 537 -5.09 -19.95 9.28
N GLU A 538 -4.25 -19.81 8.27
CA GLU A 538 -4.20 -18.58 7.45
C GLU A 538 -5.62 -18.25 6.93
N PRO A 539 -5.96 -16.96 6.74
CA PRO A 539 -7.23 -16.61 6.13
C PRO A 539 -7.34 -17.26 4.74
N PRO A 540 -8.55 -17.55 4.26
CA PRO A 540 -8.76 -18.20 2.96
C PRO A 540 -8.07 -17.50 1.79
N LEU A 541 -7.88 -16.18 1.91
CA LEU A 541 -7.23 -15.32 0.91
C LEU A 541 -6.20 -14.42 1.60
N HIS A 542 -5.15 -14.07 0.87
CA HIS A 542 -4.18 -13.04 1.26
C HIS A 542 -3.50 -13.25 2.62
N GLY A 543 -3.10 -14.48 2.95
CA GLY A 543 -2.40 -14.81 4.19
C GLY A 543 -1.11 -14.00 4.42
N LYS A 544 -0.43 -13.56 3.33
CA LYS A 544 0.75 -12.68 3.45
C LYS A 544 0.41 -11.35 4.08
N ALA A 545 -0.76 -10.77 3.76
CA ALA A 545 -1.20 -9.51 4.38
C ALA A 545 -1.52 -9.69 5.88
N ALA A 546 -2.11 -10.82 6.28
CA ALA A 546 -2.29 -11.15 7.69
C ALA A 546 -0.93 -11.33 8.41
N ALA A 547 0.06 -11.96 7.75
CA ALA A 547 1.42 -12.05 8.27
C ALA A 547 2.11 -10.68 8.40
N ALA A 548 1.84 -9.75 7.47
CA ALA A 548 2.33 -8.38 7.58
C ALA A 548 1.69 -7.61 8.75
N MET A 549 0.41 -7.85 9.07
CA MET A 549 -0.23 -7.33 10.28
C MET A 549 0.45 -7.86 11.55
N MET A 550 0.75 -9.16 11.60
CA MET A 550 1.49 -9.78 12.70
C MET A 550 2.87 -9.14 12.87
N LEU A 551 3.64 -9.01 11.79
CA LEU A 551 4.96 -8.38 11.82
C LEU A 551 4.88 -6.93 12.30
N GLY A 552 3.92 -6.15 11.82
CA GLY A 552 3.68 -4.78 12.29
C GLY A 552 3.40 -4.71 13.79
N ALA A 553 2.56 -5.62 14.30
CA ALA A 553 2.28 -5.73 15.73
C ALA A 553 3.53 -6.10 16.55
N MET A 554 4.32 -7.09 16.11
CA MET A 554 5.58 -7.48 16.76
C MET A 554 6.57 -6.32 16.82
N ARG A 555 6.69 -5.54 15.75
CA ARG A 555 7.59 -4.38 15.71
C ARG A 555 7.09 -3.24 16.62
N TYR A 556 5.79 -3.00 16.70
CA TYR A 556 5.23 -2.02 17.65
C TYR A 556 5.41 -2.45 19.11
N ASP A 557 5.18 -3.72 19.43
CA ASP A 557 5.46 -4.25 20.78
C ASP A 557 6.93 -4.05 21.14
N GLN A 558 7.83 -4.42 20.24
CA GLN A 558 9.26 -4.29 20.45
C GLN A 558 9.71 -2.83 20.56
N LEU A 559 9.17 -1.90 19.77
CA LEU A 559 9.43 -0.47 19.92
C LEU A 559 9.15 -0.03 21.37
N ALA A 560 7.95 -0.32 21.86
CA ALA A 560 7.54 0.08 23.19
C ALA A 560 8.34 -0.65 24.28
N ARG A 561 8.61 -1.95 24.11
CA ARG A 561 9.39 -2.75 25.07
C ARG A 561 10.85 -2.27 25.17
N ARG A 562 11.49 -1.93 24.05
CA ARG A 562 12.85 -1.37 24.06
C ARG A 562 12.94 -0.08 24.86
N LEU A 563 11.95 0.83 24.67
CA LEU A 563 11.90 2.10 25.40
C LEU A 563 11.65 1.88 26.90
N GLN A 564 10.84 0.90 27.28
CA GLN A 564 10.66 0.48 28.68
C GLN A 564 11.95 -0.09 29.26
N ILE A 565 12.63 -1.01 28.53
CA ILE A 565 13.89 -1.60 28.95
C ILE A 565 14.95 -0.53 29.16
N GLY A 566 15.04 0.50 28.32
CA GLY A 566 15.99 1.59 28.48
C GLY A 566 15.90 2.26 29.86
N LYS A 567 14.67 2.43 30.37
CA LYS A 567 14.41 2.96 31.71
C LYS A 567 14.65 1.91 32.79
N GLU A 568 14.08 0.71 32.65
CA GLU A 568 14.13 -0.34 33.66
C GLU A 568 15.57 -0.79 33.94
N ALA A 569 16.38 -0.98 32.91
CA ALA A 569 17.79 -1.37 33.05
C ALA A 569 18.57 -0.29 33.79
N ARG A 570 18.35 0.97 33.51
CA ARG A 570 18.96 2.08 34.24
C ARG A 570 18.51 2.11 35.69
N ASP A 571 17.23 1.95 35.98
CA ASP A 571 16.68 1.94 37.35
C ASP A 571 17.30 0.82 38.19
N TYR A 572 17.41 -0.38 37.65
CA TYR A 572 18.08 -1.51 38.33
C TYR A 572 19.57 -1.28 38.51
N TYR A 573 20.23 -0.69 37.52
CA TYR A 573 21.64 -0.35 37.60
C TYR A 573 21.90 0.69 38.71
N GLU A 574 21.11 1.75 38.81
CA GLU A 574 21.20 2.78 39.86
C GLU A 574 20.82 2.23 41.25
N ASP A 575 19.90 1.25 41.33
CA ASP A 575 19.65 0.54 42.58
C ASP A 575 20.91 -0.22 43.05
N ALA A 576 21.58 -0.90 42.15
CA ALA A 576 22.84 -1.56 42.47
C ALA A 576 23.90 -0.56 42.95
N ARG A 577 24.02 0.59 42.28
CA ARG A 577 24.94 1.67 42.63
C ARG A 577 24.67 2.24 44.02
N ALA A 578 23.40 2.45 44.38
CA ALA A 578 22.98 2.95 45.69
C ALA A 578 23.32 1.96 46.83
N HIS A 579 23.49 0.69 46.55
CA HIS A 579 23.80 -0.38 47.50
C HIS A 579 25.29 -0.80 47.50
N ALA A 580 26.08 -0.37 46.51
CA ALA A 580 27.53 -0.63 46.46
C ALA A 580 28.24 0.01 47.67
N GLY A 581 29.31 -0.62 48.12
CA GLY A 581 30.03 -0.18 49.32
C GLY A 581 29.36 -0.50 50.66
N LYS A 582 28.13 -1.05 50.63
CA LYS A 582 27.40 -1.48 51.83
C LYS A 582 27.45 -3.03 51.93
N LEU A 583 27.22 -3.58 53.11
CA LEU A 583 27.17 -5.07 53.31
C LEU A 583 25.87 -5.68 52.69
N ASN A 584 25.60 -5.43 51.39
CA ASN A 584 24.43 -5.91 50.70
C ASN A 584 24.77 -6.50 49.31
N VAL A 585 25.73 -7.44 49.32
CA VAL A 585 26.26 -8.08 48.11
C VAL A 585 25.16 -8.71 47.24
N SER A 586 24.19 -9.39 47.86
CA SER A 586 23.10 -10.05 47.13
C SER A 586 22.22 -9.07 46.35
N GLN A 587 21.96 -7.89 46.92
CA GLN A 587 21.13 -6.86 46.27
C GLN A 587 21.86 -6.29 45.02
N VAL A 588 23.13 -5.96 45.17
CA VAL A 588 23.93 -5.41 44.04
C VAL A 588 24.02 -6.41 42.90
N TYR A 589 24.35 -7.67 43.18
CA TYR A 589 24.40 -8.72 42.14
C TYR A 589 23.07 -8.94 41.46
N ARG A 590 21.97 -8.97 42.25
CA ARG A 590 20.63 -9.12 41.70
C ARG A 590 20.29 -7.99 40.74
N SER A 591 20.50 -6.75 41.15
CA SER A 591 20.10 -5.58 40.36
C SER A 591 20.95 -5.42 39.10
N LEU A 592 22.28 -5.61 39.17
CA LEU A 592 23.11 -5.65 37.97
C LEU A 592 22.75 -6.83 37.05
N GLY A 593 22.47 -8.00 37.63
CA GLY A 593 22.05 -9.18 36.89
C GLY A 593 20.75 -8.95 36.12
N ILE A 594 19.74 -8.29 36.72
CA ILE A 594 18.49 -7.95 36.06
C ILE A 594 18.74 -6.93 34.94
N ALA A 595 19.48 -5.85 35.22
CA ALA A 595 19.82 -4.84 34.20
C ALA A 595 20.48 -5.47 32.97
N LYS A 596 21.47 -6.38 33.20
CA LYS A 596 22.10 -7.15 32.11
C LYS A 596 21.12 -8.04 31.36
N TYR A 597 20.26 -8.75 32.08
CA TYR A 597 19.27 -9.64 31.47
C TYR A 597 18.29 -8.87 30.56
N LEU A 598 17.85 -7.67 30.96
CA LEU A 598 16.98 -6.82 30.15
C LEU A 598 17.65 -6.43 28.81
N CYS A 599 18.98 -6.18 28.80
CA CYS A 599 19.72 -5.93 27.56
C CYS A 599 19.72 -7.17 26.65
N TRP A 600 19.87 -8.39 27.22
CA TRP A 600 19.79 -9.63 26.45
C TRP A 600 18.37 -9.90 25.94
N GLU A 601 17.34 -9.67 26.75
CA GLU A 601 15.94 -9.78 26.34
C GLU A 601 15.68 -8.95 25.07
N MET A 602 16.18 -7.70 25.06
CA MET A 602 16.04 -6.81 23.91
C MET A 602 16.77 -7.35 22.67
N ARG A 603 18.00 -7.83 22.81
CA ARG A 603 18.77 -8.44 21.72
C ARG A 603 18.02 -9.65 21.14
N ASP A 604 17.63 -10.59 21.98
CA ASP A 604 16.99 -11.85 21.55
C ASP A 604 15.66 -11.59 20.83
N ALA A 605 14.89 -10.61 21.31
CA ALA A 605 13.66 -10.19 20.65
C ALA A 605 13.91 -9.56 19.26
N LEU A 606 14.97 -8.72 19.12
CA LEU A 606 15.36 -8.15 17.83
C LEU A 606 15.77 -9.24 16.84
N THR A 607 16.58 -10.20 17.27
CA THR A 607 16.99 -11.34 16.44
C THR A 607 15.78 -12.16 15.97
N HIS A 608 14.79 -12.37 16.85
CA HIS A 608 13.58 -13.07 16.45
C HIS A 608 12.78 -12.29 15.40
N ILE A 609 12.61 -11.00 15.60
CA ILE A 609 11.86 -10.14 14.65
C ILE A 609 12.60 -10.04 13.31
N GLU A 610 13.95 -9.93 13.31
CA GLU A 610 14.73 -9.97 12.06
C GLU A 610 14.43 -11.24 11.26
N HIS A 611 14.40 -12.40 11.91
CA HIS A 611 14.05 -13.66 11.26
C HIS A 611 12.67 -13.61 10.59
N VAL A 612 11.64 -13.15 11.31
CA VAL A 612 10.28 -13.02 10.79
C VAL A 612 10.22 -12.01 9.63
N TYR A 613 10.94 -10.88 9.77
CA TYR A 613 11.02 -9.84 8.74
C TYR A 613 11.67 -10.37 7.45
N VAL A 614 12.80 -11.05 7.56
CA VAL A 614 13.52 -11.64 6.42
C VAL A 614 12.66 -12.69 5.71
N GLU A 615 11.93 -13.51 6.44
CA GLU A 615 10.99 -14.47 5.85
C GLU A 615 9.84 -13.77 5.12
N ALA A 616 9.25 -12.72 5.71
CA ALA A 616 8.19 -11.93 5.08
C ALA A 616 8.72 -11.26 3.81
N TRP A 617 9.90 -10.63 3.86
CA TRP A 617 10.56 -10.04 2.69
C TRP A 617 10.71 -11.03 1.54
N ARG A 618 11.24 -12.22 1.81
CA ARG A 618 11.49 -13.26 0.80
C ARG A 618 10.22 -13.84 0.17
N ARG A 619 9.07 -13.68 0.81
CA ARG A 619 7.77 -14.13 0.27
C ARG A 619 7.26 -13.20 -0.84
N GLU A 620 7.72 -11.97 -0.89
CA GLU A 620 7.28 -10.97 -1.86
C GLU A 620 8.40 -10.39 -2.72
N SER A 621 9.64 -10.37 -2.21
CA SER A 621 10.72 -9.60 -2.82
C SER A 621 11.98 -10.41 -3.08
N THR A 622 12.82 -9.88 -3.96
CA THR A 622 14.17 -10.39 -4.21
C THR A 622 15.09 -10.05 -3.01
N ALA A 623 16.34 -10.45 -3.06
CA ALA A 623 17.30 -10.09 -2.02
C ALA A 623 17.78 -8.62 -2.12
N ALA A 624 17.41 -7.90 -3.18
CA ALA A 624 17.81 -6.50 -3.34
C ALA A 624 17.24 -5.64 -2.21
N GLY A 625 18.09 -4.84 -1.57
CA GLY A 625 17.70 -4.00 -0.41
C GLY A 625 17.67 -4.71 0.94
N LEU A 626 17.55 -6.05 0.99
CA LEU A 626 17.43 -6.80 2.26
C LEU A 626 18.66 -6.65 3.17
N ASP A 627 19.86 -6.63 2.59
CA ASP A 627 21.10 -6.48 3.37
C ASP A 627 21.15 -5.15 4.14
N HIS A 628 20.56 -4.09 3.58
CA HIS A 628 20.44 -2.81 4.24
C HIS A 628 19.58 -2.93 5.50
N MET A 629 18.42 -3.56 5.37
CA MET A 629 17.50 -3.77 6.51
C MET A 629 18.09 -4.69 7.58
N SER A 630 18.71 -5.80 7.17
CA SER A 630 19.43 -6.68 8.11
C SER A 630 20.60 -5.96 8.81
N ALA A 631 21.22 -4.97 8.18
CA ALA A 631 22.24 -4.16 8.83
C ALA A 631 21.67 -3.31 9.98
N HIS A 632 20.46 -2.74 9.82
CA HIS A 632 19.77 -2.02 10.90
C HIS A 632 19.50 -2.92 12.12
N TYR A 633 18.99 -4.14 11.88
CA TYR A 633 18.76 -5.12 12.96
C TYR A 633 20.07 -5.47 13.67
N ARG A 634 21.14 -5.80 12.93
CA ARG A 634 22.46 -6.12 13.51
C ARG A 634 23.01 -4.98 14.37
N VAL A 635 22.90 -3.73 13.92
CA VAL A 635 23.33 -2.56 14.71
C VAL A 635 22.55 -2.48 16.02
N ALA A 636 21.24 -2.65 15.98
CA ALA A 636 20.40 -2.61 17.18
C ALA A 636 20.66 -3.79 18.14
N GLU A 637 20.94 -4.98 17.62
CA GLU A 637 21.36 -6.17 18.39
C GLU A 637 22.71 -5.97 19.06
N ASP A 638 23.67 -5.42 18.31
CA ASP A 638 25.02 -5.08 18.83
C ASP A 638 24.95 -4.02 19.93
N ASP A 639 24.08 -3.01 19.80
CA ASP A 639 23.84 -2.01 20.85
C ASP A 639 23.31 -2.66 22.13
N ALA A 640 22.35 -3.57 22.00
CA ALA A 640 21.82 -4.33 23.13
C ALA A 640 22.88 -5.25 23.77
N GLN A 641 23.68 -5.93 22.96
CA GLN A 641 24.77 -6.77 23.45
C GLN A 641 25.83 -5.93 24.17
N ARG A 642 26.24 -4.79 23.60
CA ARG A 642 27.17 -3.85 24.25
C ARG A 642 26.69 -3.37 25.61
N CYS A 643 25.39 -3.10 25.75
CA CYS A 643 24.80 -2.78 27.05
C CYS A 643 25.06 -3.92 28.07
N ALA A 644 24.76 -5.15 27.70
CA ALA A 644 24.97 -6.32 28.58
C ALA A 644 26.43 -6.52 28.94
N ASP A 645 27.34 -6.39 27.97
CA ASP A 645 28.81 -6.58 28.17
C ASP A 645 29.39 -5.51 29.09
N ARG A 646 28.93 -4.26 28.97
CA ARG A 646 29.37 -3.18 29.86
C ARG A 646 28.90 -3.42 31.30
N ILE A 647 27.67 -3.82 31.51
CA ILE A 647 27.15 -4.18 32.83
C ILE A 647 27.95 -5.40 33.40
N ASP A 648 28.25 -6.40 32.57
CA ASP A 648 29.05 -7.54 32.98
C ASP A 648 30.50 -7.12 33.37
N GLY A 649 31.07 -6.16 32.63
CA GLY A 649 32.35 -5.53 32.98
C GLY A 649 32.34 -4.86 34.34
N VAL A 650 31.29 -4.05 34.62
CA VAL A 650 31.07 -3.45 35.94
C VAL A 650 30.95 -4.51 37.04
N MET A 651 30.22 -5.59 36.79
CA MET A 651 30.10 -6.70 37.75
C MET A 651 31.45 -7.31 38.08
N ARG A 652 32.29 -7.58 37.09
CA ARG A 652 33.56 -8.32 37.23
C ARG A 652 34.73 -7.43 37.68
N GLU A 653 34.87 -6.25 37.11
CA GLU A 653 36.04 -5.42 37.33
C GLU A 653 35.82 -4.40 38.46
N ASP A 654 34.69 -3.68 38.43
CA ASP A 654 34.47 -2.61 39.41
C ASP A 654 33.90 -3.14 40.72
N TYR A 655 32.84 -3.97 40.65
CA TYR A 655 32.17 -4.42 41.87
C TYR A 655 32.92 -5.56 42.58
N LEU A 656 33.32 -6.63 41.88
CA LEU A 656 34.01 -7.73 42.52
C LEU A 656 35.39 -7.34 43.09
N ARG A 657 36.11 -6.43 42.43
CA ARG A 657 37.45 -6.03 42.82
C ARG A 657 37.46 -4.86 43.78
N HIS A 658 36.54 -3.89 43.59
CA HIS A 658 36.59 -2.61 44.26
C HIS A 658 35.34 -2.28 45.08
N ASN A 659 34.30 -3.13 45.02
CA ASN A 659 33.01 -2.91 45.67
C ASN A 659 32.35 -1.55 45.29
N THR A 660 32.57 -1.14 44.04
CA THR A 660 32.07 0.11 43.47
C THR A 660 31.20 -0.17 42.24
N VAL A 661 30.22 0.70 41.96
CA VAL A 661 29.45 0.71 40.72
C VAL A 661 29.53 2.13 40.16
N PRO A 662 30.20 2.33 39.01
CA PRO A 662 30.35 3.66 38.39
C PRO A 662 28.97 4.25 38.00
N PRO A 663 28.90 5.57 37.72
CA PRO A 663 27.68 6.16 37.18
C PRO A 663 27.25 5.54 35.84
N TRP A 664 25.93 5.35 35.64
CA TRP A 664 25.36 4.81 34.39
C TRP A 664 25.89 5.50 33.13
N ASP A 665 25.86 6.86 33.15
CA ASP A 665 26.25 7.66 31.98
C ASP A 665 27.74 7.51 31.65
N GLU A 666 28.61 7.26 32.63
CA GLU A 666 30.02 6.99 32.44
C GLU A 666 30.23 5.63 31.75
N VAL A 667 29.53 4.59 32.21
CA VAL A 667 29.61 3.23 31.65
C VAL A 667 29.02 3.18 30.25
N MET A 668 27.88 3.79 30.02
CA MET A 668 27.19 3.73 28.73
C MET A 668 27.78 4.66 27.66
N SER A 669 28.48 5.72 28.04
CA SER A 669 29.18 6.63 27.11
C SER A 669 30.61 6.24 26.76
N SER A 670 31.24 5.36 27.53
CA SER A 670 32.61 4.96 27.30
C SER A 670 32.74 4.11 26.02
N GLY A 671 33.19 4.70 24.92
CA GLY A 671 33.55 4.01 23.70
C GLY A 671 32.72 4.35 22.46
N ARG A 672 32.19 5.57 22.37
CA ARG A 672 31.73 6.12 21.07
C ARG A 672 32.86 6.87 20.37
#